data_0ae53e5a8e247e117bfb4e24203a47ff
#
_entry.id   0ae53e5a8e247e117bfb4e24203a47ff
#
_cell.length_a   1.000
_cell.length_b   1.000
_cell.length_c   1.000
_cell.angle_alpha   90.00
_cell.angle_beta   90.00
_cell.angle_gamma   90.00
#
_symmetry.space_group_name_H-M   'P 1'
#
loop_
_entity.id
_entity.type
_entity.pdbx_description
1 polymer ?
#
loop_
_entity_poly.entity_id
_entity_poly.type
_entity_poly.pdbx_seq_one_letter_code
_entity_poly.pdbx_strand_id
1 'polypeptide(L)'
;MINIASKSMRGRRAPLDVFFHPRNVAVIGATEDLTGVGRSLVTNLRQTSFGGTVYPVNPKRSDVLGLPCYSSVREIPAQIDLAVIATPARTVPGIVRECVDAGVEGAIIISAGFKEVGEKGAALERELLAEARKSKMRIVGPNCLGIMSPHFGLNATFASSMARAGHLGFISQSGALCTAILDWSQREMVGFSAFVSVGSMLDVGWADLIQYLGDDPKTRSIVIYMESVGDARAFMSAAREVALSKPIIVIKPGRTAAAAKAAASHTGALTGQDEVLDAAFRRCGVVRVNTIAELFYLAEALDKQPRPKGPRLTIVTNAGGPAVLATDALLGEGGELGELAPGTIEQLNGFLPRHWSHQNPIDMIGDANAERYAKTIDIAVQDPATEGLLVILAPTGLADPASIAEEVTHYAKLPGKPVIASWMGGRDIARAEAILNQAGVPTYGYPDAAARVFQLMWSYSANLKALYETPEPFESERSDTSARAAELINGVRTKGRTLLTEAESKSLLAIYGIPTVTTEVAATADQAVNAANRIGYPVVLKIHSETITHKTDVGGVQLSLSSEPAVRTAYQSIKDSVTRAAGAEHFLGVTVQPMVRVEGYELILGSSIDSQFGPVLLFGSGGQLVEIYKDRALGLPPLNTTLARLLMERTKIFAALRGVRGREPVNLAELERLVVRFSYLVIEQRWIKEIDINPLLASAEGLLALDARVVLHSQDIVSPPAPAIRPYPVQYVKPWRFEDGTEVNIRPIRPEDERLIASFHTKLSEQSVYLRYFHVLALDQRVSHDRLVRVCFGDYDREIALVAERLDSGRQQSEILAVARLSKARLVNEAELAVLIADEYQSRGLGTELWRRLLEIARFEKVDKVTAEILAENRQMLEVCRQFGFHLEDVEDGVVHGVLTL
;
A
#
# COMPACT_ATOMS: atom_id res chain seq x y z
N MET A 1 -4.94 -8.90 -22.06
CA MET A 1 -3.73 -8.97 -22.92
C MET A 1 -2.64 -8.18 -22.24
N ILE A 2 -1.92 -8.80 -21.46
CA ILE A 2 -0.54 -9.27 -21.41
C ILE A 2 0.42 -8.17 -21.02
N ASN A 3 0.92 -8.34 -19.84
CA ASN A 3 2.06 -7.73 -19.24
C ASN A 3 3.26 -7.56 -20.21
N ILE A 4 3.54 -6.34 -20.57
CA ILE A 4 4.52 -6.01 -21.60
C ILE A 4 5.72 -5.26 -21.02
N ALA A 5 5.65 -4.84 -19.78
CA ALA A 5 6.83 -4.30 -19.09
C ALA A 5 7.78 -5.42 -18.61
N SER A 6 7.27 -6.64 -18.35
CA SER A 6 8.08 -7.79 -17.94
C SER A 6 8.25 -8.87 -19.02
N LYS A 7 7.60 -8.73 -20.18
CA LYS A 7 7.75 -9.63 -21.33
C LYS A 7 8.47 -8.97 -22.50
N SER A 8 9.55 -8.27 -22.27
CA SER A 8 10.48 -7.88 -23.35
C SER A 8 11.34 -9.06 -23.84
N MET A 9 11.15 -10.24 -23.24
CA MET A 9 11.88 -11.45 -23.62
C MET A 9 10.98 -12.40 -24.39
N ARG A 10 11.19 -12.55 -25.69
CA ARG A 10 10.67 -13.68 -26.46
C ARG A 10 11.13 -14.99 -25.78
N GLY A 11 10.18 -15.75 -25.24
CA GLY A 11 10.39 -17.12 -24.82
C GLY A 11 10.81 -17.35 -23.36
N ARG A 12 11.19 -16.35 -22.57
CA ARG A 12 11.48 -16.58 -21.14
C ARG A 12 10.19 -16.57 -20.34
N ARG A 13 9.94 -17.67 -19.62
CA ARG A 13 8.88 -17.80 -18.61
C ARG A 13 9.12 -16.77 -17.51
N ALA A 14 8.05 -16.14 -17.01
CA ALA A 14 8.15 -15.36 -15.79
C ALA A 14 8.64 -16.27 -14.65
N PRO A 15 9.46 -15.79 -13.70
CA PRO A 15 10.05 -16.65 -12.66
C PRO A 15 9.05 -17.49 -11.85
N LEU A 16 7.78 -17.05 -11.76
CA LEU A 16 6.71 -17.79 -11.08
C LEU A 16 5.82 -18.63 -12.01
N ASP A 17 5.98 -18.56 -13.32
CA ASP A 17 5.21 -19.38 -14.26
C ASP A 17 5.37 -20.89 -13.97
N VAL A 18 6.49 -21.27 -13.38
CA VAL A 18 6.77 -22.66 -12.97
C VAL A 18 5.73 -23.20 -11.96
N PHE A 19 5.12 -22.33 -11.15
CA PHE A 19 4.10 -22.73 -10.19
C PHE A 19 2.68 -22.79 -10.77
N PHE A 20 2.43 -22.07 -11.87
CA PHE A 20 1.08 -21.95 -12.43
C PHE A 20 0.92 -22.66 -13.79
N HIS A 21 2.03 -22.86 -14.52
CA HIS A 21 2.05 -23.43 -15.86
C HIS A 21 3.20 -24.43 -16.05
N PRO A 22 3.48 -25.38 -15.10
CA PRO A 22 4.52 -26.39 -15.28
C PRO A 22 4.13 -27.38 -16.37
N ARG A 23 5.12 -28.00 -17.03
CA ARG A 23 4.89 -29.12 -17.95
C ARG A 23 5.13 -30.46 -17.27
N ASN A 24 6.19 -30.56 -16.47
CA ASN A 24 6.57 -31.76 -15.77
C ASN A 24 6.61 -31.51 -14.26
N VAL A 25 5.84 -32.29 -13.51
CA VAL A 25 5.69 -32.16 -12.06
C VAL A 25 6.18 -33.42 -11.36
N ALA A 26 7.19 -33.31 -10.49
CA ALA A 26 7.61 -34.39 -9.61
C ALA A 26 6.88 -34.31 -8.26
N VAL A 27 6.25 -35.39 -7.83
CA VAL A 27 5.63 -35.52 -6.50
C VAL A 27 6.54 -36.35 -5.60
N ILE A 28 7.29 -35.68 -4.70
CA ILE A 28 8.30 -36.31 -3.84
C ILE A 28 7.66 -36.64 -2.49
N GLY A 29 7.66 -37.92 -2.15
CA GLY A 29 6.90 -38.51 -1.06
C GLY A 29 5.55 -39.09 -1.53
N ALA A 30 5.45 -39.39 -2.83
CA ALA A 30 4.30 -40.09 -3.41
C ALA A 30 4.05 -41.45 -2.74
N THR A 31 2.79 -41.79 -2.46
CA THR A 31 2.41 -43.01 -1.76
C THR A 31 1.02 -43.49 -2.19
N GLU A 32 0.73 -44.77 -1.94
CA GLU A 32 -0.61 -45.32 -2.12
C GLU A 32 -1.42 -45.36 -0.82
N ASP A 33 -0.85 -44.92 0.29
CA ASP A 33 -1.54 -44.82 1.56
C ASP A 33 -2.77 -43.89 1.41
N LEU A 34 -3.96 -44.42 1.74
CA LEU A 34 -5.25 -43.75 1.58
C LEU A 34 -5.34 -42.42 2.35
N THR A 35 -4.59 -42.29 3.45
CA THR A 35 -4.52 -41.10 4.29
C THR A 35 -3.30 -40.21 3.97
N GLY A 36 -2.46 -40.64 3.01
CA GLY A 36 -1.19 -40.00 2.69
C GLY A 36 -1.38 -38.76 1.81
N VAL A 37 -0.77 -37.62 2.22
CA VAL A 37 -0.74 -36.37 1.44
C VAL A 37 -0.18 -36.62 0.03
N GLY A 38 0.89 -37.41 -0.10
CA GLY A 38 1.49 -37.73 -1.40
C GLY A 38 0.53 -38.47 -2.35
N ARG A 39 -0.41 -39.29 -1.82
CA ARG A 39 -1.47 -39.88 -2.63
C ARG A 39 -2.45 -38.85 -3.16
N SER A 40 -2.92 -37.96 -2.29
CA SER A 40 -3.86 -36.89 -2.67
C SER A 40 -3.25 -35.99 -3.76
N LEU A 41 -1.99 -35.63 -3.65
CA LEU A 41 -1.27 -34.84 -4.65
C LEU A 41 -1.21 -35.53 -6.03
N VAL A 42 -0.83 -36.81 -6.08
CA VAL A 42 -0.79 -37.56 -7.35
C VAL A 42 -2.20 -37.72 -7.93
N THR A 43 -3.20 -38.00 -7.07
CA THR A 43 -4.61 -38.11 -7.50
C THR A 43 -5.14 -36.81 -8.08
N ASN A 44 -4.93 -35.69 -7.40
CA ASN A 44 -5.41 -34.37 -7.82
C ASN A 44 -4.77 -33.91 -9.13
N LEU A 45 -3.46 -34.10 -9.30
CA LEU A 45 -2.76 -33.76 -10.54
C LEU A 45 -3.23 -34.61 -11.74
N ARG A 46 -3.71 -35.84 -11.50
CA ARG A 46 -4.21 -36.75 -12.55
C ARG A 46 -5.68 -36.58 -12.89
N GLN A 47 -6.50 -36.22 -11.92
CA GLN A 47 -7.97 -36.11 -12.10
C GLN A 47 -8.42 -34.81 -12.74
N THR A 48 -7.54 -33.82 -12.80
CA THR A 48 -7.80 -32.51 -13.41
C THR A 48 -7.40 -32.49 -14.89
N SER A 49 -7.81 -31.44 -15.59
CA SER A 49 -7.44 -31.22 -17.01
C SER A 49 -5.98 -30.77 -17.18
N PHE A 50 -5.12 -31.04 -16.22
CA PHE A 50 -3.69 -30.76 -16.29
C PHE A 50 -3.06 -31.53 -17.45
N GLY A 51 -2.61 -30.80 -18.47
CA GLY A 51 -2.04 -31.40 -19.69
C GLY A 51 -0.56 -31.79 -19.56
N GLY A 52 0.06 -31.65 -18.38
CA GLY A 52 1.46 -31.97 -18.11
C GLY A 52 1.66 -33.41 -17.64
N THR A 53 2.91 -33.80 -17.42
CA THR A 53 3.28 -35.13 -16.95
C THR A 53 3.60 -35.13 -15.45
N VAL A 54 3.14 -36.15 -14.74
CA VAL A 54 3.32 -36.33 -13.29
C VAL A 54 4.30 -37.48 -13.04
N TYR A 55 5.34 -37.25 -12.28
CA TYR A 55 6.37 -38.18 -11.93
C TYR A 55 6.37 -38.43 -10.41
N PRO A 56 5.84 -39.58 -9.93
CA PRO A 56 5.94 -39.95 -8.53
C PRO A 56 7.41 -40.26 -8.15
N VAL A 57 7.85 -39.77 -6.97
CA VAL A 57 9.18 -40.04 -6.42
C VAL A 57 9.06 -40.61 -5.01
N ASN A 58 9.55 -41.82 -4.82
CA ASN A 58 9.63 -42.50 -3.52
C ASN A 58 10.65 -43.64 -3.57
N PRO A 59 11.72 -43.61 -2.76
CA PRO A 59 12.79 -44.64 -2.82
C PRO A 59 12.34 -46.05 -2.38
N LYS A 60 11.12 -46.22 -1.87
CA LYS A 60 10.57 -47.46 -1.38
C LYS A 60 9.53 -48.09 -2.30
N ARG A 61 9.27 -47.48 -3.47
CA ARG A 61 8.19 -47.92 -4.38
C ARG A 61 8.66 -47.89 -5.82
N SER A 62 8.23 -48.86 -6.60
CA SER A 62 8.45 -48.90 -8.05
C SER A 62 7.24 -48.36 -8.85
N ASP A 63 6.06 -48.29 -8.22
CA ASP A 63 4.79 -47.79 -8.81
C ASP A 63 3.99 -47.06 -7.76
N VAL A 64 3.28 -46.01 -8.17
CA VAL A 64 2.27 -45.31 -7.37
C VAL A 64 1.06 -44.96 -8.26
N LEU A 65 -0.07 -45.52 -7.94
CA LEU A 65 -1.36 -45.33 -8.66
C LEU A 65 -1.24 -45.63 -10.17
N GLY A 66 -0.45 -46.66 -10.53
CA GLY A 66 -0.25 -47.09 -11.89
C GLY A 66 0.73 -46.20 -12.70
N LEU A 67 1.48 -45.34 -12.02
CA LEU A 67 2.56 -44.55 -12.62
C LEU A 67 3.95 -45.11 -12.17
N PRO A 68 4.96 -45.22 -13.07
CA PRO A 68 6.33 -45.53 -12.68
C PRO A 68 6.80 -44.55 -11.60
N CYS A 69 7.37 -45.08 -10.52
CA CYS A 69 7.89 -44.31 -9.40
C CYS A 69 9.42 -44.39 -9.35
N TYR A 70 10.04 -43.22 -9.23
CA TYR A 70 11.49 -43.07 -9.24
C TYR A 70 12.02 -43.00 -7.81
N SER A 71 13.27 -43.46 -7.57
CA SER A 71 13.84 -43.40 -6.23
C SER A 71 14.34 -42.00 -5.87
N SER A 72 14.73 -41.20 -6.86
CA SER A 72 15.17 -39.81 -6.74
C SER A 72 14.72 -38.98 -7.94
N VAL A 73 14.59 -37.65 -7.78
CA VAL A 73 14.31 -36.73 -8.86
C VAL A 73 15.36 -36.76 -9.97
N ARG A 74 16.62 -37.13 -9.64
CA ARG A 74 17.72 -37.27 -10.59
C ARG A 74 17.57 -38.46 -11.57
N GLU A 75 16.76 -39.45 -11.24
CA GLU A 75 16.52 -40.62 -12.07
C GLU A 75 15.37 -40.44 -13.09
N ILE A 76 14.64 -39.34 -13.00
CA ILE A 76 13.54 -39.04 -13.92
C ILE A 76 14.15 -38.72 -15.31
N PRO A 77 13.70 -39.39 -16.38
CA PRO A 77 14.25 -39.21 -17.73
C PRO A 77 13.71 -37.93 -18.43
N ALA A 78 13.24 -36.95 -17.71
CA ALA A 78 12.72 -35.71 -18.23
C ALA A 78 13.13 -34.50 -17.36
N GLN A 79 13.28 -33.35 -17.96
CA GLN A 79 13.47 -32.10 -17.19
C GLN A 79 12.23 -31.79 -16.37
N ILE A 80 12.39 -31.67 -15.05
CA ILE A 80 11.33 -31.33 -14.12
C ILE A 80 11.26 -29.84 -13.94
N ASP A 81 10.08 -29.24 -14.17
CA ASP A 81 9.84 -27.83 -13.92
C ASP A 81 9.54 -27.59 -12.43
N LEU A 82 8.64 -28.40 -11.86
CA LEU A 82 8.09 -28.19 -10.50
C LEU A 82 8.22 -29.47 -9.65
N ALA A 83 8.76 -29.33 -8.44
CA ALA A 83 8.74 -30.37 -7.42
C ALA A 83 7.69 -30.04 -6.35
N VAL A 84 6.80 -30.99 -6.04
CA VAL A 84 5.86 -30.91 -4.91
C VAL A 84 6.33 -31.87 -3.83
N ILE A 85 6.77 -31.32 -2.68
CA ILE A 85 7.48 -32.08 -1.64
C ILE A 85 6.57 -32.31 -0.44
N ALA A 86 6.29 -33.58 -0.14
CA ALA A 86 5.45 -34.03 0.97
C ALA A 86 6.18 -35.11 1.81
N THR A 87 7.36 -34.77 2.31
CA THR A 87 8.23 -35.66 3.11
C THR A 87 8.49 -35.05 4.50
N PRO A 88 8.98 -35.80 5.49
CA PRO A 88 9.31 -35.23 6.79
C PRO A 88 10.29 -34.06 6.71
N ALA A 89 10.08 -32.97 7.47
CA ALA A 89 10.82 -31.72 7.38
C ALA A 89 12.36 -31.89 7.36
N ARG A 90 12.88 -32.80 8.18
CA ARG A 90 14.33 -33.09 8.26
C ARG A 90 14.95 -33.58 6.95
N THR A 91 14.16 -34.13 6.04
CA THR A 91 14.67 -34.65 4.74
C THR A 91 14.63 -33.61 3.64
N VAL A 92 13.85 -32.55 3.82
CA VAL A 92 13.56 -31.54 2.77
C VAL A 92 14.78 -30.78 2.29
N PRO A 93 15.76 -30.34 3.13
CA PRO A 93 16.95 -29.66 2.63
C PRO A 93 17.79 -30.55 1.68
N GLY A 94 17.92 -31.86 2.01
CA GLY A 94 18.60 -32.83 1.14
C GLY A 94 17.88 -33.01 -0.20
N ILE A 95 16.56 -33.09 -0.18
CA ILE A 95 15.72 -33.20 -1.39
C ILE A 95 15.81 -31.95 -2.25
N VAL A 96 15.81 -30.77 -1.65
CA VAL A 96 15.97 -29.51 -2.40
C VAL A 96 17.35 -29.45 -3.06
N ARG A 97 18.40 -29.92 -2.39
CA ARG A 97 19.73 -30.07 -3.02
C ARG A 97 19.69 -30.97 -4.26
N GLU A 98 19.01 -32.14 -4.17
CA GLU A 98 18.85 -33.02 -5.34
C GLU A 98 18.06 -32.35 -6.47
N CYS A 99 17.00 -31.56 -6.14
CA CYS A 99 16.24 -30.81 -7.10
C CYS A 99 17.07 -29.70 -7.79
N VAL A 100 17.92 -29.00 -7.01
CA VAL A 100 18.84 -27.98 -7.54
C VAL A 100 19.84 -28.63 -8.52
N ASP A 101 20.45 -29.77 -8.15
CA ASP A 101 21.36 -30.47 -9.00
C ASP A 101 20.70 -31.04 -10.28
N ALA A 102 19.40 -31.35 -10.23
CA ALA A 102 18.59 -31.79 -11.36
C ALA A 102 18.03 -30.63 -12.21
N GLY A 103 18.32 -29.36 -11.85
CA GLY A 103 17.87 -28.18 -12.58
C GLY A 103 16.40 -27.87 -12.44
N VAL A 104 15.76 -28.29 -11.34
CA VAL A 104 14.35 -27.96 -11.05
C VAL A 104 14.21 -26.47 -10.74
N GLU A 105 13.25 -25.79 -11.38
CA GLU A 105 13.10 -24.34 -11.27
C GLU A 105 12.18 -23.90 -10.11
N GLY A 106 11.23 -24.75 -9.69
CA GLY A 106 10.28 -24.43 -8.61
C GLY A 106 10.01 -25.58 -7.65
N ALA A 107 9.81 -25.28 -6.37
CA ALA A 107 9.40 -26.24 -5.36
C ALA A 107 8.22 -25.73 -4.53
N ILE A 108 7.18 -26.58 -4.37
CA ILE A 108 6.09 -26.39 -3.41
C ILE A 108 6.35 -27.34 -2.24
N ILE A 109 6.56 -26.79 -1.04
CA ILE A 109 6.88 -27.59 0.14
C ILE A 109 5.65 -27.65 1.04
N ILE A 110 4.95 -28.78 0.97
CA ILE A 110 3.76 -29.07 1.77
C ILE A 110 4.11 -29.33 3.24
N SER A 111 5.27 -29.94 3.47
CA SER A 111 5.73 -30.41 4.77
C SER A 111 5.70 -29.32 5.84
N ALA A 112 5.18 -29.63 7.01
CA ALA A 112 5.27 -28.85 8.24
C ALA A 112 6.44 -29.34 9.12
N GLY A 113 6.81 -28.58 10.16
CA GLY A 113 7.90 -28.90 11.09
C GLY A 113 9.09 -27.95 10.93
N PHE A 114 8.84 -26.71 10.51
CA PHE A 114 9.82 -25.65 10.29
C PHE A 114 9.73 -24.58 11.39
N LYS A 115 9.79 -23.28 11.07
CA LYS A 115 9.81 -22.20 12.07
C LYS A 115 8.66 -22.25 13.08
N GLU A 116 7.52 -22.81 12.73
CA GLU A 116 6.36 -22.97 13.62
C GLU A 116 6.62 -23.89 14.81
N VAL A 117 7.66 -24.74 14.74
CA VAL A 117 8.10 -25.58 15.87
C VAL A 117 9.29 -24.98 16.65
N GLY A 118 9.62 -23.70 16.41
CA GLY A 118 10.66 -22.95 17.09
C GLY A 118 12.04 -23.04 16.42
N GLU A 119 13.11 -22.74 17.19
CA GLU A 119 14.47 -22.52 16.64
C GLU A 119 15.03 -23.69 15.84
N LYS A 120 14.75 -24.92 16.23
CA LYS A 120 15.19 -26.10 15.45
C LYS A 120 14.58 -26.13 14.05
N GLY A 121 13.30 -25.77 13.94
CA GLY A 121 12.63 -25.66 12.66
C GLY A 121 13.09 -24.45 11.85
N ALA A 122 13.36 -23.33 12.50
CA ALA A 122 13.94 -22.15 11.86
C ALA A 122 15.35 -22.42 11.30
N ALA A 123 16.15 -23.27 11.96
CA ALA A 123 17.44 -23.71 11.44
C ALA A 123 17.30 -24.53 10.15
N LEU A 124 16.28 -25.40 10.06
CA LEU A 124 15.96 -26.13 8.83
C LEU A 124 15.53 -25.19 7.69
N GLU A 125 14.78 -24.13 7.98
CA GLU A 125 14.42 -23.11 6.97
C GLU A 125 15.66 -22.40 6.41
N ARG A 126 16.62 -22.04 7.28
CA ARG A 126 17.89 -21.42 6.85
C ARG A 126 18.71 -22.34 5.96
N GLU A 127 18.84 -23.63 6.32
CA GLU A 127 19.51 -24.63 5.51
C GLU A 127 18.82 -24.80 4.15
N LEU A 128 17.51 -24.98 4.15
CA LEU A 128 16.67 -25.12 2.97
C LEU A 128 16.85 -23.94 1.99
N LEU A 129 16.80 -22.70 2.50
CA LEU A 129 16.97 -21.51 1.68
C LEU A 129 18.39 -21.38 1.13
N ALA A 130 19.40 -21.79 1.93
CA ALA A 130 20.79 -21.79 1.48
C ALA A 130 21.03 -22.79 0.33
N GLU A 131 20.37 -23.95 0.35
CA GLU A 131 20.43 -24.90 -0.76
C GLU A 131 19.76 -24.37 -2.02
N ALA A 132 18.55 -23.82 -1.92
CA ALA A 132 17.82 -23.27 -3.07
C ALA A 132 18.55 -22.10 -3.75
N ARG A 133 19.22 -21.24 -2.96
CA ARG A 133 20.00 -20.09 -3.45
C ARG A 133 21.26 -20.44 -4.24
N LYS A 134 21.65 -21.71 -4.27
CA LYS A 134 22.73 -22.17 -5.17
C LYS A 134 22.32 -22.18 -6.64
N SER A 135 21.03 -22.07 -6.90
CA SER A 135 20.44 -21.97 -8.24
C SER A 135 19.41 -20.84 -8.30
N LYS A 136 18.63 -20.79 -9.38
CA LYS A 136 17.48 -19.86 -9.53
C LYS A 136 16.17 -20.47 -9.04
N MET A 137 16.19 -21.58 -8.31
CA MET A 137 15.01 -22.26 -7.80
C MET A 137 14.22 -21.34 -6.87
N ARG A 138 12.91 -21.26 -7.10
CA ARG A 138 11.96 -20.56 -6.24
C ARG A 138 11.19 -21.55 -5.37
N ILE A 139 10.78 -21.11 -4.16
CA ILE A 139 10.10 -21.96 -3.19
C ILE A 139 8.79 -21.32 -2.72
N VAL A 140 7.69 -22.09 -2.77
CA VAL A 140 6.42 -21.79 -2.10
C VAL A 140 6.27 -22.68 -0.87
N GLY A 141 5.86 -22.10 0.27
CA GLY A 141 5.84 -22.77 1.56
C GLY A 141 7.08 -22.46 2.42
N PRO A 142 7.54 -23.33 3.27
CA PRO A 142 6.95 -24.63 3.69
C PRO A 142 5.61 -24.49 4.45
N ASN A 143 5.04 -25.62 4.89
CA ASN A 143 3.80 -25.65 5.66
C ASN A 143 2.61 -25.00 4.92
N CYS A 144 2.36 -25.42 3.69
CA CYS A 144 1.29 -24.89 2.84
C CYS A 144 0.37 -25.98 2.31
N LEU A 145 -0.82 -25.61 1.83
CA LEU A 145 -1.74 -26.53 1.13
C LEU A 145 -1.27 -26.82 -0.30
N GLY A 146 -0.62 -25.87 -0.95
CA GLY A 146 -0.17 -25.90 -2.33
C GLY A 146 -0.83 -24.86 -3.23
N ILE A 147 -0.83 -25.10 -4.54
CA ILE A 147 -1.29 -24.16 -5.56
C ILE A 147 -2.27 -24.83 -6.52
N MET A 148 -3.34 -24.09 -6.88
CA MET A 148 -4.20 -24.42 -8.01
C MET A 148 -4.15 -23.30 -9.06
N SER A 149 -4.06 -23.71 -10.34
CA SER A 149 -4.24 -22.85 -11.50
C SER A 149 -5.46 -23.36 -12.31
N PRO A 150 -6.68 -22.90 -11.98
CA PRO A 150 -7.92 -23.50 -12.50
C PRO A 150 -8.03 -23.43 -14.03
N HIS A 151 -7.62 -22.33 -14.63
CA HIS A 151 -7.63 -22.19 -16.09
C HIS A 151 -6.64 -23.09 -16.83
N PHE A 152 -5.59 -23.55 -16.14
CA PHE A 152 -4.59 -24.46 -16.66
C PHE A 152 -4.88 -25.93 -16.28
N GLY A 153 -5.85 -26.13 -15.38
CA GLY A 153 -6.20 -27.44 -14.86
C GLY A 153 -5.21 -28.01 -13.83
N LEU A 154 -4.27 -27.19 -13.30
CA LEU A 154 -3.30 -27.64 -12.30
C LEU A 154 -3.92 -27.65 -10.90
N ASN A 155 -3.84 -28.79 -10.21
CA ASN A 155 -4.15 -28.94 -8.79
C ASN A 155 -2.96 -29.58 -8.06
N ALA A 156 -1.98 -28.79 -7.70
CA ALA A 156 -0.81 -29.18 -6.91
C ALA A 156 -1.07 -28.98 -5.41
N THR A 157 -2.21 -29.45 -4.91
CA THR A 157 -2.63 -29.41 -3.51
C THR A 157 -3.12 -30.77 -3.02
N PHE A 158 -3.27 -30.90 -1.71
CA PHE A 158 -3.96 -32.06 -1.11
C PHE A 158 -5.41 -31.75 -0.70
N ALA A 159 -6.01 -30.70 -1.29
CA ALA A 159 -7.43 -30.38 -1.08
C ALA A 159 -8.34 -31.44 -1.70
N SER A 160 -9.59 -31.49 -1.22
CA SER A 160 -10.58 -32.48 -1.65
C SER A 160 -11.21 -32.20 -3.02
N SER A 161 -11.09 -30.97 -3.53
CA SER A 161 -11.70 -30.56 -4.79
C SER A 161 -10.83 -29.52 -5.51
N MET A 162 -11.11 -29.31 -6.79
CA MET A 162 -10.50 -28.27 -7.62
C MET A 162 -11.28 -26.96 -7.52
N ALA A 163 -10.58 -25.84 -7.43
CA ALA A 163 -11.21 -24.52 -7.50
C ALA A 163 -11.85 -24.28 -8.88
N ARG A 164 -13.00 -23.60 -8.92
CA ARG A 164 -13.66 -23.21 -10.17
C ARG A 164 -12.83 -22.15 -10.89
N ALA A 165 -12.77 -22.21 -12.21
CA ALA A 165 -12.14 -21.16 -13.01
C ALA A 165 -12.96 -19.86 -12.95
N GLY A 166 -12.25 -18.73 -12.78
CA GLY A 166 -12.81 -17.39 -12.68
C GLY A 166 -11.74 -16.31 -12.63
N HIS A 167 -12.04 -15.17 -12.00
CA HIS A 167 -11.19 -13.98 -12.09
C HIS A 167 -10.57 -13.54 -10.76
N LEU A 168 -10.77 -14.32 -9.70
CA LEU A 168 -10.28 -13.97 -8.37
C LEU A 168 -8.93 -14.61 -8.08
N GLY A 169 -7.89 -13.83 -7.85
CA GLY A 169 -6.60 -14.31 -7.33
C GLY A 169 -6.68 -14.42 -5.81
N PHE A 170 -6.68 -15.65 -5.27
CA PHE A 170 -6.75 -15.89 -3.83
C PHE A 170 -5.39 -16.35 -3.29
N ILE A 171 -4.91 -15.67 -2.23
CA ILE A 171 -3.65 -15.98 -1.57
C ILE A 171 -3.88 -16.07 -0.05
N SER A 172 -3.44 -17.16 0.59
CA SER A 172 -3.65 -17.38 2.02
C SER A 172 -2.42 -17.95 2.72
N GLN A 173 -2.12 -17.46 3.92
CA GLN A 173 -1.17 -18.11 4.82
C GLN A 173 -1.77 -19.31 5.55
N SER A 174 -3.09 -19.38 5.71
CA SER A 174 -3.77 -20.46 6.42
C SER A 174 -4.20 -21.57 5.46
N GLY A 175 -3.61 -22.76 5.59
CA GLY A 175 -4.01 -23.95 4.82
C GLY A 175 -5.43 -24.43 5.18
N ALA A 176 -5.82 -24.41 6.45
CA ALA A 176 -7.14 -24.81 6.91
C ALA A 176 -8.24 -23.88 6.38
N LEU A 177 -7.98 -22.56 6.37
CA LEU A 177 -8.91 -21.60 5.79
C LEU A 177 -9.08 -21.80 4.27
N CYS A 178 -7.99 -22.15 3.57
CA CYS A 178 -8.08 -22.49 2.15
C CYS A 178 -9.09 -23.58 1.87
N THR A 179 -9.10 -24.66 2.64
CA THR A 179 -10.04 -25.77 2.42
C THR A 179 -11.49 -25.36 2.69
N ALA A 180 -11.74 -24.58 3.74
CA ALA A 180 -13.07 -24.07 4.05
C ALA A 180 -13.58 -23.08 2.98
N ILE A 181 -12.74 -22.18 2.50
CA ILE A 181 -13.08 -21.24 1.43
C ILE A 181 -13.33 -21.98 0.11
N LEU A 182 -12.55 -23.01 -0.18
CA LEU A 182 -12.73 -23.81 -1.38
C LEU A 182 -14.10 -24.49 -1.39
N ASP A 183 -14.51 -25.11 -0.29
CA ASP A 183 -15.83 -25.75 -0.15
C ASP A 183 -16.96 -24.72 -0.24
N TRP A 184 -16.84 -23.61 0.47
CA TRP A 184 -17.78 -22.50 0.40
C TRP A 184 -17.91 -21.94 -1.02
N SER A 185 -16.81 -21.76 -1.74
CA SER A 185 -16.78 -21.19 -3.09
C SER A 185 -17.52 -22.05 -4.13
N GLN A 186 -17.55 -23.37 -3.95
CA GLN A 186 -18.33 -24.28 -4.80
C GLN A 186 -19.83 -23.98 -4.68
N ARG A 187 -20.30 -23.77 -3.45
CA ARG A 187 -21.70 -23.44 -3.17
C ARG A 187 -22.10 -22.07 -3.72
N GLU A 188 -21.25 -21.07 -3.50
CA GLU A 188 -21.52 -19.68 -3.90
C GLU A 188 -21.09 -19.38 -5.35
N MET A 189 -20.66 -20.39 -6.10
CA MET A 189 -20.27 -20.27 -7.51
C MET A 189 -19.11 -19.30 -7.75
N VAL A 190 -18.26 -19.05 -6.76
CA VAL A 190 -17.09 -18.18 -6.86
C VAL A 190 -15.96 -18.88 -7.62
N GLY A 191 -15.40 -18.19 -8.64
CA GLY A 191 -14.34 -18.71 -9.48
C GLY A 191 -13.01 -17.99 -9.28
N PHE A 192 -11.91 -18.74 -9.42
CA PHE A 192 -10.55 -18.25 -9.19
C PHE A 192 -9.70 -18.28 -10.47
N SER A 193 -8.85 -17.27 -10.63
CA SER A 193 -7.75 -17.29 -11.60
C SER A 193 -6.57 -18.09 -11.07
N ALA A 194 -6.28 -17.93 -9.76
CA ALA A 194 -5.29 -18.67 -9.00
C ALA A 194 -5.76 -18.86 -7.56
N PHE A 195 -5.42 -20.02 -6.96
CA PHE A 195 -5.71 -20.33 -5.58
C PHE A 195 -4.41 -20.81 -4.91
N VAL A 196 -3.85 -19.98 -4.01
CA VAL A 196 -2.49 -20.12 -3.51
C VAL A 196 -2.46 -20.18 -1.99
N SER A 197 -1.88 -21.24 -1.43
CA SER A 197 -1.49 -21.30 -0.02
C SER A 197 0.02 -21.07 0.09
N VAL A 198 0.44 -19.99 0.76
CA VAL A 198 1.84 -19.59 0.83
C VAL A 198 2.58 -20.14 2.06
N GLY A 199 1.86 -20.65 3.06
CA GLY A 199 2.45 -21.18 4.30
C GLY A 199 3.40 -20.19 4.98
N SER A 200 4.62 -20.62 5.28
CA SER A 200 5.62 -19.84 6.00
C SER A 200 6.23 -18.68 5.21
N MET A 201 6.05 -18.61 3.90
CA MET A 201 6.63 -17.60 2.99
C MET A 201 8.17 -17.50 3.12
N LEU A 202 8.85 -18.62 2.95
CA LEU A 202 10.32 -18.68 3.10
C LEU A 202 11.04 -17.89 1.98
N ASP A 203 10.56 -17.99 0.73
CA ASP A 203 11.11 -17.33 -0.45
C ASP A 203 10.03 -16.54 -1.20
N VAL A 204 9.04 -17.22 -1.80
CA VAL A 204 7.94 -16.54 -2.50
C VAL A 204 6.99 -15.94 -1.48
N GLY A 205 6.88 -14.60 -1.50
CA GLY A 205 6.04 -13.84 -0.57
C GLY A 205 4.92 -13.07 -1.26
N TRP A 206 4.30 -12.18 -0.49
CA TRP A 206 3.19 -11.34 -0.96
C TRP A 206 3.55 -10.54 -2.21
N ALA A 207 4.72 -9.90 -2.20
CA ALA A 207 5.12 -9.03 -3.29
C ALA A 207 5.28 -9.78 -4.61
N ASP A 208 5.83 -11.01 -4.57
CA ASP A 208 5.99 -11.83 -5.77
C ASP A 208 4.64 -12.22 -6.36
N LEU A 209 3.73 -12.69 -5.50
CA LEU A 209 2.39 -13.13 -5.92
C LEU A 209 1.48 -11.98 -6.33
N ILE A 210 1.51 -10.86 -5.61
CA ILE A 210 0.75 -9.66 -5.98
C ILE A 210 1.16 -9.18 -7.37
N GLN A 211 2.46 -9.11 -7.66
CA GLN A 211 2.94 -8.72 -8.99
C GLN A 211 2.56 -9.74 -10.04
N TYR A 212 2.78 -11.03 -9.79
CA TYR A 212 2.42 -12.07 -10.74
C TYR A 212 0.93 -12.03 -11.10
N LEU A 213 0.04 -11.95 -10.11
CA LEU A 213 -1.41 -11.85 -10.32
C LEU A 213 -1.83 -10.47 -10.86
N GLY A 214 -1.08 -9.42 -10.49
CA GLY A 214 -1.20 -8.10 -11.08
C GLY A 214 -1.01 -8.14 -12.59
N ASP A 215 -0.09 -8.97 -13.07
CA ASP A 215 0.25 -9.15 -14.47
C ASP A 215 -0.64 -10.16 -15.18
N ASP A 216 -1.31 -11.06 -14.46
CA ASP A 216 -2.18 -12.07 -15.06
C ASP A 216 -3.47 -11.44 -15.63
N PRO A 217 -3.74 -11.53 -16.94
CA PRO A 217 -4.93 -10.94 -17.56
C PRO A 217 -6.24 -11.63 -17.14
N LYS A 218 -6.16 -12.81 -16.54
CA LYS A 218 -7.33 -13.53 -16.03
C LYS A 218 -7.71 -13.08 -14.63
N THR A 219 -6.79 -12.48 -13.89
CA THR A 219 -7.03 -11.95 -12.54
C THR A 219 -7.59 -10.52 -12.61
N ARG A 220 -8.75 -10.29 -12.02
CA ARG A 220 -9.38 -8.96 -11.90
C ARG A 220 -9.29 -8.36 -10.51
N SER A 221 -9.27 -9.19 -9.47
CA SER A 221 -9.13 -8.79 -8.07
C SER A 221 -8.21 -9.77 -7.35
N ILE A 222 -7.46 -9.27 -6.37
CA ILE A 222 -6.58 -10.09 -5.51
C ILE A 222 -7.12 -10.04 -4.09
N VAL A 223 -7.42 -11.20 -3.53
CA VAL A 223 -7.89 -11.34 -2.14
C VAL A 223 -6.88 -12.09 -1.31
N ILE A 224 -6.58 -11.57 -0.13
CA ILE A 224 -5.49 -12.04 0.72
C ILE A 224 -5.98 -12.31 2.13
N TYR A 225 -5.72 -13.51 2.63
CA TYR A 225 -5.75 -13.82 4.05
C TYR A 225 -4.33 -13.76 4.62
N MET A 226 -4.04 -12.74 5.43
CA MET A 226 -2.70 -12.39 5.90
C MET A 226 -2.59 -12.57 7.41
N GLU A 227 -1.68 -13.41 7.88
CA GLU A 227 -1.35 -13.54 9.31
C GLU A 227 -0.14 -12.67 9.70
N SER A 228 0.84 -12.54 8.81
CA SER A 228 2.01 -11.68 8.98
C SER A 228 2.38 -10.98 7.68
N VAL A 229 2.95 -9.78 7.79
CA VAL A 229 3.32 -8.97 6.60
C VAL A 229 4.61 -9.48 5.95
N GLY A 230 5.52 -10.10 6.71
CA GLY A 230 6.83 -10.47 6.22
C GLY A 230 7.67 -9.25 5.83
N ASP A 231 8.13 -9.19 4.59
CA ASP A 231 8.83 -8.00 4.05
C ASP A 231 7.82 -6.89 3.74
N ALA A 232 7.66 -5.97 4.70
CA ALA A 232 6.70 -4.87 4.63
C ALA A 232 6.97 -3.92 3.45
N ARG A 233 8.24 -3.67 3.11
CA ARG A 233 8.61 -2.78 2.00
C ARG A 233 8.29 -3.40 0.66
N ALA A 234 8.68 -4.66 0.46
CA ALA A 234 8.38 -5.37 -0.76
C ALA A 234 6.86 -5.51 -0.97
N PHE A 235 6.10 -5.78 0.11
CA PHE A 235 4.63 -5.80 0.09
C PHE A 235 4.07 -4.44 -0.35
N MET A 236 4.49 -3.34 0.30
CA MET A 236 4.00 -2.00 -0.01
C MET A 236 4.32 -1.58 -1.45
N SER A 237 5.53 -1.90 -1.92
CA SER A 237 5.96 -1.63 -3.29
C SER A 237 5.05 -2.31 -4.31
N ALA A 238 4.87 -3.63 -4.18
CA ALA A 238 4.02 -4.41 -5.09
C ALA A 238 2.53 -4.01 -5.00
N ALA A 239 2.04 -3.78 -3.78
CA ALA A 239 0.65 -3.40 -3.58
C ALA A 239 0.32 -2.02 -4.19
N ARG A 240 1.19 -1.02 -4.04
CA ARG A 240 1.01 0.31 -4.64
C ARG A 240 0.97 0.27 -6.16
N GLU A 241 1.81 -0.55 -6.77
CA GLU A 241 1.86 -0.72 -8.22
C GLU A 241 0.58 -1.38 -8.75
N VAL A 242 0.11 -2.45 -8.09
CA VAL A 242 -1.01 -3.27 -8.58
C VAL A 242 -2.37 -2.71 -8.19
N ALA A 243 -2.51 -2.08 -7.01
CA ALA A 243 -3.79 -1.57 -6.51
C ALA A 243 -4.45 -0.53 -7.43
N LEU A 244 -3.66 0.17 -8.25
CA LEU A 244 -4.16 1.15 -9.21
C LEU A 244 -4.92 0.53 -10.39
N SER A 245 -4.59 -0.71 -10.75
CA SER A 245 -5.23 -1.45 -11.84
C SER A 245 -6.16 -2.55 -11.36
N LYS A 246 -5.84 -3.19 -10.22
CA LYS A 246 -6.62 -4.32 -9.67
C LYS A 246 -6.83 -4.14 -8.18
N PRO A 247 -8.07 -4.28 -7.67
CA PRO A 247 -8.32 -4.24 -6.23
C PRO A 247 -7.52 -5.31 -5.48
N ILE A 248 -6.89 -4.88 -4.38
CA ILE A 248 -6.27 -5.78 -3.42
C ILE A 248 -7.05 -5.67 -2.11
N ILE A 249 -7.68 -6.76 -1.71
CA ILE A 249 -8.56 -6.83 -0.54
C ILE A 249 -7.91 -7.77 0.47
N VAL A 250 -7.73 -7.29 1.70
CA VAL A 250 -6.99 -8.03 2.73
C VAL A 250 -7.85 -8.20 3.98
N ILE A 251 -7.91 -9.43 4.47
CA ILE A 251 -8.31 -9.71 5.84
C ILE A 251 -7.07 -10.04 6.67
N LYS A 252 -6.87 -9.31 7.76
CA LYS A 252 -5.74 -9.49 8.67
C LYS A 252 -6.28 -9.63 10.10
N PRO A 253 -6.29 -10.86 10.67
CA PRO A 253 -6.66 -11.08 12.07
C PRO A 253 -5.60 -10.53 13.03
N GLY A 254 -5.92 -10.51 14.32
CA GLY A 254 -4.99 -10.03 15.35
C GLY A 254 -5.12 -8.55 15.66
N ARG A 255 -6.31 -7.94 15.51
CA ARG A 255 -6.58 -6.51 15.76
C ARG A 255 -6.47 -6.11 17.23
N THR A 256 -6.88 -6.98 18.14
CA THR A 256 -6.78 -6.71 19.58
C THR A 256 -5.49 -7.30 20.15
N ALA A 257 -4.99 -6.76 21.27
CA ALA A 257 -3.79 -7.28 21.93
C ALA A 257 -3.90 -8.79 22.27
N ALA A 258 -5.08 -9.24 22.69
CA ALA A 258 -5.35 -10.66 22.95
C ALA A 258 -5.29 -11.50 21.67
N ALA A 259 -5.92 -11.05 20.59
CA ALA A 259 -5.89 -11.73 19.31
C ALA A 259 -4.50 -11.71 18.66
N ALA A 260 -3.75 -10.61 18.81
CA ALA A 260 -2.36 -10.51 18.37
C ALA A 260 -1.45 -11.51 19.08
N LYS A 261 -1.62 -11.70 20.41
CA LYS A 261 -0.90 -12.72 21.17
C LYS A 261 -1.22 -14.14 20.72
N ALA A 262 -2.48 -14.42 20.43
CA ALA A 262 -2.91 -15.72 19.88
C ALA A 262 -2.30 -15.97 18.49
N ALA A 263 -2.33 -14.98 17.58
CA ALA A 263 -1.73 -15.07 16.26
C ALA A 263 -0.21 -15.29 16.32
N ALA A 264 0.51 -14.57 17.18
CA ALA A 264 1.95 -14.73 17.39
C ALA A 264 2.32 -16.15 17.87
N SER A 265 1.50 -16.74 18.74
CA SER A 265 1.70 -18.12 19.19
C SER A 265 1.51 -19.16 18.08
N HIS A 266 0.67 -18.86 17.09
CA HIS A 266 0.38 -19.76 15.98
C HIS A 266 1.41 -19.66 14.84
N THR A 267 1.92 -18.46 14.56
CA THR A 267 2.78 -18.19 13.39
C THR A 267 4.26 -18.03 13.74
N GLY A 268 4.59 -17.83 15.01
CA GLY A 268 5.95 -17.47 15.45
C GLY A 268 6.42 -16.09 14.96
N ALA A 269 5.52 -15.28 14.40
CA ALA A 269 5.85 -13.96 13.85
C ALA A 269 5.55 -12.83 14.84
N LEU A 270 6.43 -11.81 14.87
CA LEU A 270 6.18 -10.55 15.57
C LEU A 270 5.03 -9.81 14.87
N THR A 271 3.98 -9.49 15.62
CA THR A 271 2.88 -8.63 15.13
C THR A 271 3.23 -7.18 15.45
N GLY A 272 3.32 -6.34 14.41
CA GLY A 272 3.41 -4.88 14.55
C GLY A 272 2.10 -4.28 15.12
N GLN A 273 2.11 -2.97 15.41
CA GLN A 273 0.90 -2.28 15.86
C GLN A 273 -0.16 -2.28 14.75
N ASP A 274 -1.37 -2.70 15.06
CA ASP A 274 -2.46 -2.84 14.08
C ASP A 274 -2.82 -1.51 13.40
N GLU A 275 -2.75 -0.39 14.14
CA GLU A 275 -2.98 0.97 13.63
C GLU A 275 -1.95 1.37 12.56
N VAL A 276 -0.67 0.95 12.72
CA VAL A 276 0.38 1.21 11.73
C VAL A 276 0.12 0.42 10.45
N LEU A 277 -0.28 -0.84 10.60
CA LEU A 277 -0.61 -1.69 9.47
C LEU A 277 -1.81 -1.17 8.68
N ASP A 278 -2.84 -0.66 9.37
CA ASP A 278 -3.97 0.01 8.73
C ASP A 278 -3.53 1.26 7.93
N ALA A 279 -2.61 2.04 8.49
CA ALA A 279 -2.03 3.18 7.78
C ALA A 279 -1.24 2.73 6.53
N ALA A 280 -0.50 1.61 6.62
CA ALA A 280 0.23 1.02 5.51
C ALA A 280 -0.71 0.53 4.40
N PHE A 281 -1.77 -0.20 4.72
CA PHE A 281 -2.75 -0.66 3.74
C PHE A 281 -3.39 0.50 2.98
N ARG A 282 -3.86 1.52 3.69
CA ARG A 282 -4.41 2.73 3.06
C ARG A 282 -3.41 3.41 2.14
N ARG A 283 -2.15 3.52 2.59
CA ARG A 283 -1.06 4.16 1.84
C ARG A 283 -0.67 3.40 0.56
N CYS A 284 -1.06 2.11 0.48
CA CYS A 284 -0.87 1.25 -0.69
C CYS A 284 -2.12 1.11 -1.57
N GLY A 285 -3.25 1.72 -1.23
CA GLY A 285 -4.50 1.49 -1.94
C GLY A 285 -5.14 0.11 -1.66
N VAL A 286 -4.68 -0.58 -0.63
CA VAL A 286 -5.23 -1.87 -0.20
C VAL A 286 -6.46 -1.65 0.67
N VAL A 287 -7.52 -2.42 0.44
CA VAL A 287 -8.72 -2.38 1.28
C VAL A 287 -8.67 -3.48 2.32
N ARG A 288 -8.72 -3.09 3.58
CA ARG A 288 -8.83 -4.04 4.69
C ARG A 288 -10.29 -4.27 5.04
N VAL A 289 -10.68 -5.55 5.16
CA VAL A 289 -12.01 -5.99 5.56
C VAL A 289 -11.98 -6.69 6.92
N ASN A 290 -13.16 -6.84 7.54
CA ASN A 290 -13.30 -7.38 8.88
C ASN A 290 -13.73 -8.85 8.90
N THR A 291 -14.43 -9.29 7.88
CA THR A 291 -15.00 -10.64 7.78
C THR A 291 -14.64 -11.31 6.45
N ILE A 292 -14.68 -12.64 6.43
CA ILE A 292 -14.45 -13.42 5.21
C ILE A 292 -15.55 -13.12 4.17
N ALA A 293 -16.78 -12.88 4.62
CA ALA A 293 -17.90 -12.52 3.71
C ALA A 293 -17.60 -11.20 2.99
N GLU A 294 -17.18 -10.16 3.72
CA GLU A 294 -16.80 -8.86 3.13
C GLU A 294 -15.67 -8.99 2.10
N LEU A 295 -14.73 -9.93 2.30
CA LEU A 295 -13.62 -10.18 1.38
C LEU A 295 -14.13 -10.53 -0.03
N PHE A 296 -15.13 -11.40 -0.11
CA PHE A 296 -15.71 -11.86 -1.38
C PHE A 296 -16.78 -10.90 -1.91
N TYR A 297 -17.61 -10.35 -1.03
CA TYR A 297 -18.63 -9.36 -1.39
C TYR A 297 -18.05 -8.13 -2.05
N LEU A 298 -16.95 -7.59 -1.48
CA LEU A 298 -16.27 -6.44 -2.06
C LEU A 298 -15.61 -6.80 -3.40
N ALA A 299 -14.97 -7.97 -3.50
CA ALA A 299 -14.36 -8.42 -4.74
C ALA A 299 -15.40 -8.55 -5.86
N GLU A 300 -16.58 -9.11 -5.56
CA GLU A 300 -17.71 -9.22 -6.49
C GLU A 300 -18.23 -7.85 -6.90
N ALA A 301 -18.44 -6.93 -5.94
CA ALA A 301 -18.95 -5.60 -6.22
C ALA A 301 -18.02 -4.81 -7.13
N LEU A 302 -16.70 -4.87 -6.87
CA LEU A 302 -15.69 -4.17 -7.67
C LEU A 302 -15.47 -4.80 -9.07
N ASP A 303 -15.79 -6.08 -9.25
CA ASP A 303 -15.77 -6.73 -10.57
C ASP A 303 -17.00 -6.36 -11.42
N LYS A 304 -18.16 -6.17 -10.79
CA LYS A 304 -19.45 -5.97 -11.47
C LYS A 304 -19.82 -4.49 -11.63
N GLN A 305 -19.43 -3.62 -10.71
CA GLN A 305 -19.92 -2.25 -10.61
C GLN A 305 -18.78 -1.21 -10.72
N PRO A 306 -19.08 -0.02 -11.24
CA PRO A 306 -18.14 1.08 -11.24
C PRO A 306 -17.85 1.53 -9.80
N ARG A 307 -16.67 2.11 -9.60
CA ARG A 307 -16.30 2.71 -8.30
C ARG A 307 -17.11 3.98 -8.05
N PRO A 308 -17.63 4.22 -6.82
CA PRO A 308 -18.32 5.44 -6.46
C PRO A 308 -17.35 6.65 -6.52
N LYS A 309 -17.90 7.83 -6.81
CA LYS A 309 -17.13 9.09 -6.87
C LYS A 309 -17.08 9.81 -5.53
N GLY A 310 -17.93 9.44 -4.59
CA GLY A 310 -18.02 10.01 -3.25
C GLY A 310 -18.72 9.08 -2.26
N PRO A 311 -18.82 9.50 -0.98
CA PRO A 311 -19.32 8.67 0.13
C PRO A 311 -20.86 8.58 0.22
N ARG A 312 -21.61 9.32 -0.63
CA ARG A 312 -23.05 9.51 -0.47
C ARG A 312 -23.84 8.39 -1.14
N LEU A 313 -24.60 7.66 -0.33
CA LEU A 313 -25.48 6.58 -0.78
C LEU A 313 -26.94 7.05 -0.76
N THR A 314 -27.67 6.75 -1.83
CA THR A 314 -29.13 6.86 -1.86
C THR A 314 -29.74 5.47 -1.71
N ILE A 315 -30.70 5.32 -0.82
CA ILE A 315 -31.37 4.05 -0.50
C ILE A 315 -32.81 4.13 -0.95
N VAL A 316 -33.23 3.15 -1.76
CA VAL A 316 -34.62 2.96 -2.22
C VAL A 316 -35.14 1.66 -1.64
N THR A 317 -36.28 1.68 -0.96
CA THR A 317 -36.81 0.52 -0.25
C THR A 317 -38.33 0.52 -0.23
N ASN A 318 -38.92 -0.67 -0.02
CA ASN A 318 -40.31 -0.84 0.35
C ASN A 318 -40.53 -1.10 1.85
N ALA A 319 -39.46 -0.96 2.67
CA ALA A 319 -39.52 -1.30 4.10
C ALA A 319 -38.60 -0.42 4.95
N GLY A 320 -39.16 0.28 5.92
CA GLY A 320 -38.42 1.22 6.77
C GLY A 320 -37.38 0.56 7.68
N GLY A 321 -37.66 -0.60 8.29
CA GLY A 321 -36.73 -1.30 9.18
C GLY A 321 -35.39 -1.66 8.52
N PRO A 322 -35.39 -2.33 7.37
CA PRO A 322 -34.17 -2.60 6.59
C PRO A 322 -33.40 -1.33 6.19
N ALA A 323 -34.10 -0.25 5.87
CA ALA A 323 -33.46 1.02 5.54
C ALA A 323 -32.69 1.62 6.73
N VAL A 324 -33.23 1.51 7.95
CA VAL A 324 -32.57 1.97 9.17
C VAL A 324 -31.29 1.15 9.43
N LEU A 325 -31.34 -0.18 9.27
CA LEU A 325 -30.16 -1.05 9.40
C LEU A 325 -29.06 -0.69 8.39
N ALA A 326 -29.45 -0.42 7.13
CA ALA A 326 -28.48 0.02 6.13
C ALA A 326 -27.86 1.38 6.47
N THR A 327 -28.68 2.31 6.97
CA THR A 327 -28.22 3.65 7.39
C THR A 327 -27.25 3.57 8.55
N ASP A 328 -27.55 2.80 9.60
CA ASP A 328 -26.67 2.61 10.75
C ASP A 328 -25.32 2.00 10.31
N ALA A 329 -25.34 1.01 9.42
CA ALA A 329 -24.13 0.39 8.90
C ALA A 329 -23.30 1.36 8.05
N LEU A 330 -23.94 2.18 7.20
CA LEU A 330 -23.28 3.18 6.38
C LEU A 330 -22.58 4.24 7.23
N LEU A 331 -23.34 4.88 8.13
CA LEU A 331 -22.85 5.98 8.95
C LEU A 331 -21.81 5.53 9.99
N GLY A 332 -21.98 4.32 10.54
CA GLY A 332 -21.02 3.73 11.48
C GLY A 332 -19.61 3.51 10.91
N GLU A 333 -19.49 3.36 9.60
CA GLU A 333 -18.22 3.17 8.89
C GLU A 333 -17.75 4.46 8.18
N GLY A 334 -18.39 5.61 8.46
CA GLY A 334 -17.99 6.91 7.92
C GLY A 334 -18.50 7.20 6.50
N GLY A 335 -19.53 6.49 6.03
CA GLY A 335 -20.28 6.85 4.84
C GLY A 335 -21.32 7.96 5.11
N GLU A 336 -21.97 8.43 4.07
CA GLU A 336 -22.95 9.52 4.15
C GLU A 336 -24.25 9.14 3.42
N LEU A 337 -25.39 9.59 3.94
CA LEU A 337 -26.63 9.59 3.19
C LEU A 337 -26.69 10.81 2.26
N GLY A 338 -27.04 10.60 0.99
CA GLY A 338 -27.30 11.71 0.08
C GLY A 338 -28.54 12.51 0.52
N GLU A 339 -28.39 13.80 0.76
CA GLU A 339 -29.52 14.68 1.00
C GLU A 339 -30.20 15.02 -0.32
N LEU A 340 -31.47 14.57 -0.49
CA LEU A 340 -32.21 14.71 -1.73
C LEU A 340 -32.48 16.18 -2.07
N ALA A 341 -32.27 16.56 -3.32
CA ALA A 341 -32.60 17.89 -3.80
C ALA A 341 -34.12 18.19 -3.70
N PRO A 342 -34.55 19.43 -3.42
CA PRO A 342 -35.96 19.78 -3.33
C PRO A 342 -36.77 19.37 -4.57
N GLY A 343 -36.21 19.48 -5.78
CA GLY A 343 -36.86 19.08 -7.01
C GLY A 343 -37.07 17.56 -7.12
N THR A 344 -36.14 16.77 -6.56
CA THR A 344 -36.28 15.32 -6.46
C THR A 344 -37.44 14.94 -5.53
N ILE A 345 -37.51 15.59 -4.37
CA ILE A 345 -38.60 15.38 -3.41
C ILE A 345 -39.98 15.75 -4.03
N GLU A 346 -40.03 16.84 -4.77
CA GLU A 346 -41.29 17.27 -5.46
C GLU A 346 -41.73 16.24 -6.50
N GLN A 347 -40.80 15.71 -7.32
CA GLN A 347 -41.12 14.67 -8.29
C GLN A 347 -41.60 13.37 -7.62
N LEU A 348 -40.95 12.95 -6.52
CA LEU A 348 -41.36 11.79 -5.75
C LEU A 348 -42.74 11.98 -5.10
N ASN A 349 -43.04 13.15 -4.58
CA ASN A 349 -44.36 13.54 -4.04
C ASN A 349 -45.48 13.45 -5.07
N GLY A 350 -45.17 13.60 -6.37
CA GLY A 350 -46.12 13.53 -7.45
C GLY A 350 -46.76 12.17 -7.70
N PHE A 351 -46.13 11.05 -7.20
CA PHE A 351 -46.67 9.71 -7.44
C PHE A 351 -46.52 8.74 -6.27
N LEU A 352 -45.65 8.99 -5.30
CA LEU A 352 -45.51 8.14 -4.11
C LEU A 352 -46.71 8.38 -3.14
N PRO A 353 -47.05 7.36 -2.34
CA PRO A 353 -48.06 7.50 -1.31
C PRO A 353 -47.74 8.63 -0.34
N ARG A 354 -48.78 9.31 0.20
CA ARG A 354 -48.59 10.48 1.08
C ARG A 354 -47.70 10.27 2.32
N HIS A 355 -47.48 9.00 2.73
CA HIS A 355 -46.72 8.64 3.91
C HIS A 355 -45.36 7.99 3.57
N TRP A 356 -44.87 8.23 2.35
CA TRP A 356 -43.48 7.86 2.07
C TRP A 356 -42.52 8.70 2.93
N SER A 357 -41.27 8.32 3.08
CA SER A 357 -40.34 8.98 4.05
C SER A 357 -40.04 10.43 3.84
N HIS A 358 -40.31 11.01 2.66
CA HIS A 358 -39.98 12.39 2.23
C HIS A 358 -38.51 12.78 2.36
N GLN A 359 -37.63 11.79 2.41
CA GLN A 359 -36.18 11.93 2.55
C GLN A 359 -35.46 10.66 2.11
N ASN A 360 -34.13 10.67 2.13
CA ASN A 360 -33.31 9.46 2.00
C ASN A 360 -33.12 8.84 3.41
N PRO A 361 -33.37 7.54 3.60
CA PRO A 361 -33.86 6.53 2.66
C PRO A 361 -35.24 6.81 2.08
N ILE A 362 -35.42 6.52 0.76
CA ILE A 362 -36.69 6.65 0.06
C ILE A 362 -37.53 5.40 0.35
N ASP A 363 -38.36 5.45 1.38
CA ASP A 363 -39.28 4.35 1.72
C ASP A 363 -40.60 4.52 0.98
N MET A 364 -40.81 3.68 -0.02
CA MET A 364 -41.97 3.70 -0.91
C MET A 364 -43.19 2.96 -0.36
N ILE A 365 -43.09 2.41 0.86
CA ILE A 365 -44.10 1.60 1.53
C ILE A 365 -44.26 0.18 0.95
N GLY A 366 -44.73 -0.77 1.79
CA GLY A 366 -44.72 -2.20 1.56
C GLY A 366 -45.53 -2.74 0.38
N ASP A 367 -46.37 -1.96 -0.25
CA ASP A 367 -47.18 -2.29 -1.44
C ASP A 367 -46.50 -1.84 -2.76
N ALA A 368 -45.24 -1.41 -2.74
CA ALA A 368 -44.52 -0.94 -3.92
C ALA A 368 -44.37 -2.08 -4.96
N ASN A 369 -44.92 -1.87 -6.16
CA ASN A 369 -44.78 -2.74 -7.32
C ASN A 369 -43.56 -2.37 -8.20
N ALA A 370 -43.31 -3.15 -9.25
CA ALA A 370 -42.16 -2.94 -10.17
C ALA A 370 -42.18 -1.55 -10.81
N GLU A 371 -43.34 -1.03 -11.25
CA GLU A 371 -43.46 0.31 -11.84
C GLU A 371 -43.08 1.41 -10.84
N ARG A 372 -43.48 1.27 -9.57
CA ARG A 372 -43.12 2.24 -8.52
C ARG A 372 -41.62 2.23 -8.26
N TYR A 373 -41.00 1.05 -8.21
CA TYR A 373 -39.54 0.92 -8.11
C TYR A 373 -38.83 1.58 -9.29
N ALA A 374 -39.20 1.24 -10.54
CA ALA A 374 -38.59 1.80 -11.74
C ALA A 374 -38.63 3.34 -11.73
N LYS A 375 -39.81 3.92 -11.48
CA LYS A 375 -40.01 5.36 -11.49
C LYS A 375 -39.26 6.07 -10.35
N THR A 376 -39.19 5.44 -9.17
CA THR A 376 -38.41 5.98 -8.04
C THR A 376 -36.93 5.94 -8.32
N ILE A 377 -36.42 4.85 -8.89
CA ILE A 377 -35.00 4.69 -9.24
C ILE A 377 -34.61 5.71 -10.33
N ASP A 378 -35.42 5.90 -11.37
CA ASP A 378 -35.19 6.89 -12.42
C ASP A 378 -34.96 8.31 -11.85
N ILE A 379 -35.77 8.70 -10.89
CA ILE A 379 -35.66 10.01 -10.24
C ILE A 379 -34.43 10.03 -9.31
N ALA A 380 -34.25 8.99 -8.50
CA ALA A 380 -33.14 8.91 -7.53
C ALA A 380 -31.75 8.92 -8.16
N VAL A 381 -31.56 8.25 -9.31
CA VAL A 381 -30.24 8.21 -9.99
C VAL A 381 -29.87 9.55 -10.63
N GLN A 382 -30.85 10.43 -10.89
CA GLN A 382 -30.63 11.77 -11.45
C GLN A 382 -30.32 12.80 -10.38
N ASP A 383 -30.60 12.49 -9.10
CA ASP A 383 -30.29 13.39 -8.00
C ASP A 383 -28.76 13.65 -7.89
N PRO A 384 -28.33 14.93 -7.77
CA PRO A 384 -26.91 15.27 -7.68
C PRO A 384 -26.23 14.77 -6.40
N ALA A 385 -26.98 14.46 -5.35
CA ALA A 385 -26.44 13.87 -4.14
C ALA A 385 -26.25 12.36 -4.23
N THR A 386 -26.77 11.70 -5.26
CA THR A 386 -26.64 10.25 -5.45
C THR A 386 -25.28 9.90 -6.08
N GLU A 387 -24.39 9.30 -5.31
CA GLU A 387 -23.08 8.79 -5.76
C GLU A 387 -23.03 7.27 -5.83
N GLY A 388 -24.03 6.61 -5.27
CA GLY A 388 -24.36 5.21 -5.40
C GLY A 388 -25.79 4.94 -5.00
N LEU A 389 -26.35 3.82 -5.44
CA LEU A 389 -27.72 3.41 -5.18
C LEU A 389 -27.75 2.05 -4.49
N LEU A 390 -28.47 1.97 -3.37
CA LEU A 390 -28.83 0.70 -2.74
C LEU A 390 -30.33 0.50 -2.89
N VAL A 391 -30.72 -0.58 -3.59
CA VAL A 391 -32.10 -0.98 -3.74
C VAL A 391 -32.39 -2.15 -2.79
N ILE A 392 -33.32 -1.97 -1.87
CA ILE A 392 -33.71 -2.94 -0.87
C ILE A 392 -35.11 -3.46 -1.18
N LEU A 393 -35.28 -4.78 -1.21
CA LEU A 393 -36.56 -5.44 -1.30
C LEU A 393 -36.80 -6.33 -0.07
N ALA A 394 -37.82 -6.02 0.69
CA ALA A 394 -38.43 -6.95 1.64
C ALA A 394 -39.64 -7.62 0.95
N PRO A 395 -39.68 -8.97 0.77
CA PRO A 395 -40.74 -9.62 0.06
C PRO A 395 -42.07 -9.48 0.82
N THR A 396 -43.09 -9.06 0.10
CA THR A 396 -44.48 -8.98 0.60
C THR A 396 -45.38 -9.71 -0.39
N GLY A 397 -46.58 -10.07 0.03
CA GLY A 397 -47.55 -10.74 -0.86
C GLY A 397 -48.04 -9.88 -2.04
N LEU A 398 -47.63 -8.59 -2.07
CA LEU A 398 -48.04 -7.60 -3.09
C LEU A 398 -46.92 -7.24 -4.06
N ALA A 399 -45.66 -7.54 -3.71
CA ALA A 399 -44.49 -7.25 -4.51
C ALA A 399 -43.90 -8.50 -5.11
N ASP A 400 -43.87 -8.61 -6.45
CA ASP A 400 -43.17 -9.69 -7.14
C ASP A 400 -41.67 -9.43 -7.22
N PRO A 401 -40.82 -10.19 -6.49
CA PRO A 401 -39.39 -9.93 -6.47
C PRO A 401 -38.70 -10.02 -7.83
N ALA A 402 -39.17 -10.89 -8.72
CA ALA A 402 -38.58 -11.12 -10.03
C ALA A 402 -38.85 -9.94 -10.97
N SER A 403 -40.11 -9.47 -11.03
CA SER A 403 -40.47 -8.31 -11.85
C SER A 403 -39.76 -7.03 -11.40
N ILE A 404 -39.60 -6.84 -10.07
CA ILE A 404 -38.82 -5.69 -9.55
C ILE A 404 -37.34 -5.82 -9.93
N ALA A 405 -36.76 -7.03 -9.87
CA ALA A 405 -35.40 -7.30 -10.28
C ALA A 405 -35.18 -6.98 -11.76
N GLU A 406 -36.11 -7.36 -12.64
CA GLU A 406 -36.08 -7.04 -14.07
C GLU A 406 -35.98 -5.52 -14.30
N GLU A 407 -36.74 -4.70 -13.59
CA GLU A 407 -36.67 -3.24 -13.68
C GLU A 407 -35.31 -2.70 -13.18
N VAL A 408 -34.76 -3.22 -12.10
CA VAL A 408 -33.46 -2.80 -11.56
C VAL A 408 -32.33 -3.07 -12.55
N THR A 409 -32.43 -4.12 -13.40
CA THR A 409 -31.38 -4.45 -14.39
C THR A 409 -31.12 -3.32 -15.39
N HIS A 410 -32.08 -2.46 -15.67
CA HIS A 410 -31.93 -1.32 -16.57
C HIS A 410 -30.87 -0.31 -16.05
N TYR A 411 -30.61 -0.29 -14.75
CA TYR A 411 -29.67 0.59 -14.08
C TYR A 411 -28.33 -0.09 -13.75
N ALA A 412 -28.11 -1.32 -14.19
CA ALA A 412 -26.93 -2.12 -13.83
C ALA A 412 -25.58 -1.50 -14.25
N LYS A 413 -25.58 -0.55 -15.19
CA LYS A 413 -24.35 0.04 -15.75
C LYS A 413 -24.41 1.58 -15.78
N LEU A 414 -24.62 2.20 -14.65
CA LEU A 414 -24.59 3.66 -14.53
C LEU A 414 -23.15 4.17 -14.44
N PRO A 415 -22.71 5.14 -15.27
CA PRO A 415 -21.35 5.64 -15.22
C PRO A 415 -20.98 6.28 -13.89
N GLY A 416 -20.08 5.66 -13.13
CA GLY A 416 -19.55 6.17 -11.87
C GLY A 416 -20.53 6.18 -10.69
N LYS A 417 -21.67 5.51 -10.81
CA LYS A 417 -22.65 5.30 -9.73
C LYS A 417 -22.91 3.79 -9.61
N PRO A 418 -22.35 3.11 -8.62
CA PRO A 418 -22.66 1.68 -8.42
C PRO A 418 -24.11 1.49 -7.99
N VAL A 419 -24.71 0.44 -8.51
CA VAL A 419 -26.04 -0.05 -8.12
C VAL A 419 -25.87 -1.38 -7.40
N ILE A 420 -26.29 -1.41 -6.15
CA ILE A 420 -26.19 -2.56 -5.26
C ILE A 420 -27.59 -2.96 -4.81
N ALA A 421 -27.85 -4.24 -4.70
CA ALA A 421 -29.14 -4.76 -4.30
C ALA A 421 -29.09 -5.50 -2.96
N SER A 422 -30.15 -5.40 -2.17
CA SER A 422 -30.40 -6.28 -1.03
C SER A 422 -31.80 -6.88 -1.15
N TRP A 423 -31.86 -8.13 -1.58
CA TRP A 423 -33.11 -8.91 -1.65
C TRP A 423 -33.18 -9.79 -0.42
N MET A 424 -34.06 -9.43 0.51
CA MET A 424 -34.20 -10.16 1.78
C MET A 424 -35.10 -11.38 1.59
N GLY A 425 -34.64 -12.55 2.01
CA GLY A 425 -35.45 -13.77 1.94
C GLY A 425 -34.61 -15.01 1.59
N GLY A 426 -35.26 -15.99 0.99
CA GLY A 426 -34.65 -17.26 0.59
C GLY A 426 -35.24 -17.77 -0.71
N ARG A 427 -36.13 -18.80 -0.63
CA ARG A 427 -36.68 -19.44 -1.83
C ARG A 427 -37.38 -18.44 -2.76
N ASP A 428 -38.14 -17.51 -2.21
CA ASP A 428 -39.03 -16.62 -2.98
C ASP A 428 -38.24 -15.55 -3.77
N ILE A 429 -36.99 -15.28 -3.39
CA ILE A 429 -36.14 -14.32 -4.07
C ILE A 429 -35.10 -14.95 -4.99
N ALA A 430 -34.91 -16.27 -4.97
CA ALA A 430 -33.81 -16.93 -5.69
C ALA A 430 -33.78 -16.63 -7.20
N ARG A 431 -35.00 -16.53 -7.84
CA ARG A 431 -35.11 -16.15 -9.25
C ARG A 431 -34.68 -14.69 -9.47
N ALA A 432 -35.06 -13.79 -8.58
CA ALA A 432 -34.72 -12.39 -8.66
C ALA A 432 -33.22 -12.16 -8.47
N GLU A 433 -32.58 -12.84 -7.52
CA GLU A 433 -31.14 -12.84 -7.34
C GLU A 433 -30.38 -13.28 -8.59
N ALA A 434 -30.87 -14.34 -9.25
CA ALA A 434 -30.26 -14.81 -10.49
C ALA A 434 -30.35 -13.75 -11.62
N ILE A 435 -31.49 -13.04 -11.75
CA ILE A 435 -31.71 -11.97 -12.72
C ILE A 435 -30.71 -10.83 -12.46
N LEU A 436 -30.64 -10.33 -11.23
CA LEU A 436 -29.74 -9.23 -10.84
C LEU A 436 -28.26 -9.60 -11.06
N ASN A 437 -27.86 -10.79 -10.62
CA ASN A 437 -26.49 -11.26 -10.75
C ASN A 437 -26.06 -11.41 -12.22
N GLN A 438 -26.95 -11.92 -13.09
CA GLN A 438 -26.70 -12.02 -14.53
C GLN A 438 -26.56 -10.65 -15.19
N ALA A 439 -27.31 -9.65 -14.74
CA ALA A 439 -27.21 -8.28 -15.21
C ALA A 439 -25.96 -7.52 -14.66
N GLY A 440 -25.24 -8.11 -13.70
CA GLY A 440 -24.08 -7.49 -13.07
C GLY A 440 -24.43 -6.58 -11.88
N VAL A 441 -25.61 -6.74 -11.26
CA VAL A 441 -25.98 -6.08 -10.01
C VAL A 441 -25.65 -7.02 -8.84
N PRO A 442 -24.64 -6.71 -8.00
CA PRO A 442 -24.31 -7.52 -6.84
C PRO A 442 -25.45 -7.48 -5.83
N THR A 443 -25.79 -8.65 -5.30
CA THR A 443 -26.99 -8.82 -4.47
C THR A 443 -26.63 -9.46 -3.14
N TYR A 444 -27.06 -8.85 -2.04
CA TYR A 444 -26.75 -9.28 -0.68
C TYR A 444 -28.05 -9.62 0.08
N GLY A 445 -27.99 -10.65 0.90
CA GLY A 445 -29.15 -11.09 1.67
C GLY A 445 -29.62 -10.10 2.74
N TYR A 446 -28.73 -9.16 3.16
CA TYR A 446 -29.06 -8.17 4.19
C TYR A 446 -28.53 -6.78 3.84
N PRO A 447 -29.29 -5.71 4.16
CA PRO A 447 -29.01 -4.35 3.74
C PRO A 447 -27.80 -3.72 4.42
N ASP A 448 -27.46 -4.13 5.63
CA ASP A 448 -26.27 -3.68 6.35
C ASP A 448 -24.97 -4.16 5.68
N ALA A 449 -24.96 -5.38 5.15
CA ALA A 449 -23.85 -5.90 4.35
C ALA A 449 -23.68 -5.11 3.04
N ALA A 450 -24.78 -4.81 2.34
CA ALA A 450 -24.77 -4.03 1.10
C ALA A 450 -24.25 -2.60 1.33
N ALA A 451 -24.69 -1.94 2.41
CA ALA A 451 -24.22 -0.59 2.78
C ALA A 451 -22.73 -0.58 3.14
N ARG A 452 -22.24 -1.56 3.90
CA ARG A 452 -20.80 -1.74 4.18
C ARG A 452 -19.98 -1.95 2.92
N VAL A 453 -20.47 -2.76 1.98
CA VAL A 453 -19.77 -2.96 0.71
C VAL A 453 -19.64 -1.66 -0.07
N PHE A 454 -20.70 -0.84 -0.16
CA PHE A 454 -20.61 0.48 -0.77
C PHE A 454 -19.55 1.34 -0.12
N GLN A 455 -19.52 1.39 1.23
CA GLN A 455 -18.53 2.17 1.97
C GLN A 455 -17.10 1.67 1.73
N LEU A 456 -16.89 0.36 1.63
CA LEU A 456 -15.58 -0.21 1.29
C LEU A 456 -15.17 0.12 -0.16
N MET A 457 -16.11 0.14 -1.11
CA MET A 457 -15.88 0.59 -2.50
C MET A 457 -15.46 2.06 -2.54
N TRP A 458 -16.13 2.92 -1.74
CA TRP A 458 -15.74 4.31 -1.60
C TRP A 458 -14.35 4.47 -0.97
N SER A 459 -14.08 3.77 0.13
CA SER A 459 -12.76 3.78 0.78
C SER A 459 -11.64 3.40 -0.19
N TYR A 460 -11.88 2.41 -1.05
CA TYR A 460 -10.95 2.05 -2.13
C TYR A 460 -10.75 3.21 -3.11
N SER A 461 -11.83 3.84 -3.59
CA SER A 461 -11.75 4.98 -4.51
C SER A 461 -10.98 6.16 -3.92
N ALA A 462 -11.23 6.49 -2.65
CA ALA A 462 -10.57 7.57 -1.93
C ALA A 462 -9.07 7.29 -1.74
N ASN A 463 -8.71 6.06 -1.34
CA ASN A 463 -7.32 5.65 -1.18
C ASN A 463 -6.55 5.71 -2.52
N LEU A 464 -7.17 5.28 -3.61
CA LEU A 464 -6.55 5.36 -4.94
C LEU A 464 -6.32 6.82 -5.36
N LYS A 465 -7.30 7.70 -5.15
CA LYS A 465 -7.16 9.12 -5.50
C LYS A 465 -5.94 9.74 -4.80
N ALA A 466 -5.71 9.39 -3.55
CA ALA A 466 -4.55 9.86 -2.79
C ALA A 466 -3.20 9.33 -3.31
N LEU A 467 -3.19 8.19 -4.04
CA LEU A 467 -1.97 7.65 -4.65
C LEU A 467 -1.54 8.42 -5.91
N TYR A 468 -2.48 9.06 -6.63
CA TYR A 468 -2.20 9.78 -7.88
C TYR A 468 -1.49 11.11 -7.70
N GLU A 469 -1.29 11.57 -6.47
CA GLU A 469 -0.63 12.84 -6.19
C GLU A 469 0.77 12.60 -5.66
N THR A 470 1.79 13.06 -6.40
CA THR A 470 3.17 13.06 -5.90
C THR A 470 3.28 14.09 -4.78
N PRO A 471 3.88 13.73 -3.64
CA PRO A 471 4.25 14.74 -2.67
C PRO A 471 5.15 15.79 -3.33
N GLU A 472 4.63 17.00 -3.55
CA GLU A 472 5.43 18.07 -4.15
C GLU A 472 6.61 18.41 -3.27
N PRO A 473 7.81 18.50 -3.84
CA PRO A 473 8.93 19.07 -3.14
C PRO A 473 8.65 20.55 -2.86
N PHE A 474 8.83 20.98 -1.62
CA PHE A 474 8.94 22.40 -1.32
C PHE A 474 10.08 23.02 -2.13
N GLU A 475 9.86 24.24 -2.66
CA GLU A 475 10.76 24.92 -3.60
C GLU A 475 12.21 25.07 -3.08
N SER A 476 13.10 25.20 -3.99
CA SER A 476 14.55 25.52 -4.06
C SER A 476 15.44 25.74 -2.79
N GLU A 477 14.90 25.93 -1.60
CA GLU A 477 15.66 26.16 -0.33
C GLU A 477 16.05 24.87 0.41
N ARG A 478 15.73 23.70 -0.11
CA ARG A 478 15.77 22.42 0.61
C ARG A 478 17.16 21.87 0.93
N SER A 479 18.13 22.05 0.07
CA SER A 479 19.47 21.50 0.32
C SER A 479 20.13 22.15 1.55
N ASP A 480 19.89 23.44 1.75
CA ASP A 480 20.38 24.19 2.91
C ASP A 480 19.61 23.79 4.20
N THR A 481 18.29 23.68 4.11
CA THR A 481 17.43 23.27 5.25
C THR A 481 17.82 21.91 5.81
N SER A 482 17.92 20.89 4.96
CA SER A 482 18.28 19.54 5.39
C SER A 482 19.72 19.48 5.94
N ALA A 483 20.66 20.20 5.34
CA ALA A 483 22.05 20.27 5.80
C ALA A 483 22.19 20.95 7.17
N ARG A 484 21.52 22.08 7.38
CA ARG A 484 21.50 22.81 8.67
C ARG A 484 20.89 21.97 9.78
N ALA A 485 19.80 21.26 9.50
CA ALA A 485 19.19 20.36 10.46
C ALA A 485 20.12 19.18 10.81
N ALA A 486 20.78 18.61 9.81
CA ALA A 486 21.76 17.54 10.01
C ALA A 486 22.97 18.01 10.84
N GLU A 487 23.44 19.24 10.62
CA GLU A 487 24.51 19.83 11.42
C GLU A 487 24.14 19.95 12.90
N LEU A 488 22.93 20.47 13.19
CA LEU A 488 22.40 20.57 14.55
C LEU A 488 22.35 19.18 15.22
N ILE A 489 21.75 18.21 14.54
CA ILE A 489 21.63 16.84 15.05
C ILE A 489 23.01 16.21 15.28
N ASN A 490 23.94 16.36 14.35
CA ASN A 490 25.30 15.84 14.49
C ASN A 490 26.04 16.52 15.64
N GLY A 491 25.82 17.82 15.87
CA GLY A 491 26.39 18.55 17.02
C GLY A 491 25.94 18.00 18.37
N VAL A 492 24.70 17.48 18.47
CA VAL A 492 24.19 16.80 19.67
C VAL A 492 24.81 15.40 19.79
N ARG A 493 24.83 14.64 18.69
CA ARG A 493 25.36 13.27 18.67
C ARG A 493 26.84 13.17 18.98
N THR A 494 27.67 14.09 18.49
CA THR A 494 29.12 14.13 18.76
C THR A 494 29.43 14.36 20.22
N LYS A 495 28.50 14.97 20.99
CA LYS A 495 28.61 15.11 22.45
C LYS A 495 28.11 13.86 23.22
N GLY A 496 27.81 12.78 22.54
CA GLY A 496 27.30 11.54 23.16
C GLY A 496 25.83 11.60 23.59
N ARG A 497 25.09 12.65 23.21
CA ARG A 497 23.70 12.85 23.61
C ARG A 497 22.74 12.21 22.61
N THR A 498 21.62 11.72 23.13
CA THR A 498 20.49 11.19 22.35
C THR A 498 19.20 12.00 22.52
N LEU A 499 19.22 13.01 23.40
CA LEU A 499 18.09 13.91 23.66
C LEU A 499 18.49 15.34 23.28
N LEU A 500 17.68 15.99 22.45
CA LEU A 500 17.77 17.43 22.22
C LEU A 500 17.11 18.18 23.39
N THR A 501 17.70 19.31 23.76
CA THR A 501 17.02 20.25 24.66
C THR A 501 15.80 20.85 23.97
N GLU A 502 14.88 21.47 24.73
CA GLU A 502 13.71 22.13 24.15
C GLU A 502 14.08 23.22 23.14
N ALA A 503 15.13 24.02 23.47
CA ALA A 503 15.62 25.06 22.58
C ALA A 503 16.19 24.49 21.27
N GLU A 504 16.99 23.41 21.35
CA GLU A 504 17.50 22.70 20.17
C GLU A 504 16.35 22.07 19.35
N SER A 505 15.34 21.47 20.01
CA SER A 505 14.17 20.88 19.37
C SER A 505 13.37 21.93 18.59
N LYS A 506 13.11 23.11 19.20
CA LYS A 506 12.41 24.21 18.55
C LYS A 506 13.23 24.84 17.42
N SER A 507 14.55 24.92 17.59
CA SER A 507 15.45 25.38 16.51
C SER A 507 15.39 24.44 15.30
N LEU A 508 15.34 23.12 15.53
CA LEU A 508 15.15 22.11 14.49
C LEU A 508 13.81 22.28 13.75
N LEU A 509 12.70 22.49 14.48
CA LEU A 509 11.39 22.77 13.90
C LEU A 509 11.41 24.05 13.05
N ALA A 510 12.01 25.13 13.57
CA ALA A 510 12.11 26.42 12.89
C ALA A 510 12.90 26.31 11.56
N ILE A 511 13.97 25.49 11.49
CA ILE A 511 14.71 25.20 10.26
C ILE A 511 13.77 24.65 9.16
N TYR A 512 12.77 23.84 9.51
CA TYR A 512 11.76 23.32 8.58
C TYR A 512 10.54 24.25 8.41
N GLY A 513 10.60 25.48 8.94
CA GLY A 513 9.52 26.46 8.82
C GLY A 513 8.26 26.10 9.62
N ILE A 514 8.41 25.31 10.70
CA ILE A 514 7.33 25.05 11.67
C ILE A 514 7.39 26.14 12.72
N PRO A 515 6.34 26.98 12.88
CA PRO A 515 6.35 28.10 13.83
C PRO A 515 6.46 27.61 15.27
N THR A 516 7.40 28.21 16.02
CA THR A 516 7.63 27.89 17.44
C THR A 516 7.55 29.15 18.29
N VAL A 517 7.11 29.01 19.53
CA VAL A 517 7.14 30.11 20.49
C VAL A 517 8.59 30.52 20.77
N THR A 518 8.84 31.85 20.81
CA THR A 518 10.16 32.42 21.16
C THR A 518 10.67 31.80 22.45
N THR A 519 11.89 31.32 22.46
CA THR A 519 12.46 30.58 23.59
C THR A 519 13.87 31.04 23.84
N GLU A 520 14.13 31.65 25.01
CA GLU A 520 15.45 32.08 25.45
C GLU A 520 15.94 31.22 26.61
N VAL A 521 17.23 30.80 26.51
CA VAL A 521 17.86 29.99 27.58
C VAL A 521 18.53 30.94 28.60
N ALA A 522 18.27 30.68 29.89
CA ALA A 522 18.82 31.43 31.01
C ALA A 522 19.45 30.46 32.03
N ALA A 523 20.75 30.54 32.21
CA ALA A 523 21.51 29.75 33.17
C ALA A 523 21.42 30.30 34.59
N THR A 524 21.02 31.56 34.77
CA THR A 524 20.88 32.24 36.08
C THR A 524 19.53 32.94 36.18
N ALA A 525 19.11 33.23 37.43
CA ALA A 525 17.89 33.97 37.69
C ALA A 525 17.89 35.38 37.05
N ASP A 526 19.03 36.05 37.06
CA ASP A 526 19.18 37.37 36.44
C ASP A 526 19.05 37.32 34.92
N GLN A 527 19.58 36.28 34.27
CA GLN A 527 19.40 36.06 32.84
C GLN A 527 17.91 35.74 32.53
N ALA A 528 17.22 34.99 33.38
CA ALA A 528 15.82 34.72 33.21
C ALA A 528 14.95 35.97 33.34
N VAL A 529 15.23 36.86 34.28
CA VAL A 529 14.58 38.18 34.41
C VAL A 529 14.83 39.02 33.18
N ASN A 530 16.10 39.12 32.73
CA ASN A 530 16.46 39.90 31.55
C ASN A 530 15.76 39.38 30.27
N ALA A 531 15.65 38.07 30.13
CA ALA A 531 14.88 37.46 29.03
C ALA A 531 13.39 37.78 29.14
N ALA A 532 12.78 37.66 30.34
CA ALA A 532 11.40 38.00 30.59
C ALA A 532 11.07 39.47 30.27
N ASN A 533 12.00 40.38 30.61
CA ASN A 533 11.87 41.82 30.31
C ASN A 533 11.89 42.11 28.80
N ARG A 534 12.68 41.35 28.04
CA ARG A 534 12.72 41.47 26.54
C ARG A 534 11.50 40.89 25.89
N ILE A 535 11.05 39.71 26.37
CA ILE A 535 9.89 38.98 25.80
C ILE A 535 8.58 39.70 26.15
N GLY A 536 8.51 40.28 27.34
CA GLY A 536 7.29 40.89 27.88
C GLY A 536 6.49 39.91 28.76
N TYR A 537 5.92 40.43 29.84
CA TYR A 537 5.11 39.66 30.77
C TYR A 537 3.66 39.51 30.26
N PRO A 538 2.97 38.41 30.59
CA PRO A 538 3.41 37.30 31.40
C PRO A 538 4.28 36.29 30.64
N VAL A 539 5.19 35.60 31.36
CA VAL A 539 6.09 34.59 30.78
C VAL A 539 5.89 33.22 31.42
N VAL A 540 6.44 32.20 30.78
CA VAL A 540 6.54 30.82 31.23
C VAL A 540 8.02 30.49 31.45
N LEU A 541 8.34 29.85 32.57
CA LEU A 541 9.65 29.24 32.78
C LEU A 541 9.53 27.73 32.73
N LYS A 542 10.42 27.09 31.96
CA LYS A 542 10.55 25.64 31.93
C LYS A 542 12.02 25.26 32.21
N ILE A 543 12.24 24.09 32.82
CA ILE A 543 13.61 23.59 33.02
C ILE A 543 14.36 23.47 31.68
N HIS A 544 15.63 23.89 31.69
CA HIS A 544 16.59 23.57 30.66
C HIS A 544 17.49 22.44 31.14
N SER A 545 17.38 21.27 30.48
CA SER A 545 18.08 20.04 30.83
C SER A 545 18.42 19.24 29.55
N GLU A 546 19.52 18.49 29.58
CA GLU A 546 19.93 17.56 28.52
C GLU A 546 19.42 16.12 28.76
N THR A 547 18.81 15.85 29.93
CA THR A 547 18.49 14.50 30.39
C THR A 547 17.03 14.31 30.81
N ILE A 548 16.33 15.40 31.18
CA ILE A 548 14.94 15.34 31.65
C ILE A 548 13.99 15.45 30.47
N THR A 549 13.18 14.42 30.28
CA THR A 549 12.20 14.34 29.18
C THR A 549 10.81 14.87 29.56
N HIS A 550 10.34 14.57 30.78
CA HIS A 550 9.03 14.98 31.28
C HIS A 550 9.17 16.09 32.33
N LYS A 551 9.15 17.33 31.85
CA LYS A 551 9.42 18.54 32.65
C LYS A 551 8.42 18.71 33.81
N THR A 552 7.14 18.40 33.56
CA THR A 552 6.05 18.55 34.54
C THR A 552 6.20 17.61 35.71
N ASP A 553 6.66 16.37 35.50
CA ASP A 553 6.79 15.35 36.54
C ASP A 553 7.81 15.72 37.64
N VAL A 554 8.81 16.52 37.26
CA VAL A 554 9.85 17.02 38.14
C VAL A 554 9.59 18.42 38.70
N GLY A 555 8.39 18.97 38.45
CA GLY A 555 8.06 20.35 38.83
C GLY A 555 8.79 21.42 38.03
N GLY A 556 9.26 21.07 36.84
CA GLY A 556 10.12 21.86 35.96
C GLY A 556 9.37 22.91 35.11
N VAL A 557 8.09 23.22 35.37
CA VAL A 557 7.30 24.19 34.60
C VAL A 557 6.57 25.15 35.52
N GLN A 558 6.67 26.46 35.29
CA GLN A 558 5.95 27.51 35.98
C GLN A 558 5.30 28.45 34.97
N LEU A 559 3.99 28.65 35.08
CA LEU A 559 3.16 29.38 34.11
C LEU A 559 2.75 30.74 34.65
N SER A 560 2.33 31.65 33.76
CA SER A 560 1.68 32.92 34.06
C SER A 560 2.49 33.83 34.99
N LEU A 561 3.79 33.89 34.86
CA LEU A 561 4.67 34.75 35.64
C LEU A 561 4.57 36.21 35.14
N SER A 562 4.05 37.09 35.97
CA SER A 562 3.65 38.46 35.58
C SER A 562 4.62 39.54 36.06
N SER A 563 5.71 39.19 36.75
CA SER A 563 6.64 40.14 37.29
C SER A 563 8.03 39.56 37.52
N GLU A 564 9.07 40.43 37.65
CA GLU A 564 10.44 40.03 37.98
C GLU A 564 10.56 39.18 39.26
N PRO A 565 9.91 39.57 40.40
CA PRO A 565 9.96 38.74 41.60
C PRO A 565 9.36 37.34 41.38
N ALA A 566 8.28 37.26 40.60
CA ALA A 566 7.67 35.96 40.25
C ALA A 566 8.62 35.06 39.45
N VAL A 567 9.36 35.65 38.47
CA VAL A 567 10.37 34.92 37.69
C VAL A 567 11.53 34.42 38.56
N ARG A 568 12.04 35.24 39.47
CA ARG A 568 13.07 34.81 40.44
C ARG A 568 12.64 33.66 41.32
N THR A 569 11.44 33.79 41.89
CA THR A 569 10.84 32.74 42.72
C THR A 569 10.65 31.46 41.94
N ALA A 570 10.11 31.55 40.72
CA ALA A 570 9.89 30.39 39.82
C ALA A 570 11.21 29.72 39.44
N TYR A 571 12.26 30.49 39.10
CA TYR A 571 13.57 29.94 38.83
C TYR A 571 14.11 29.09 39.98
N GLN A 572 14.06 29.64 41.20
CA GLN A 572 14.51 28.92 42.38
C GLN A 572 13.65 27.69 42.68
N SER A 573 12.32 27.82 42.57
CA SER A 573 11.38 26.70 42.76
C SER A 573 11.65 25.53 41.78
N ILE A 574 11.87 25.83 40.51
CA ILE A 574 12.22 24.81 39.49
C ILE A 574 13.55 24.15 39.88
N LYS A 575 14.59 24.96 40.18
CA LYS A 575 15.91 24.46 40.58
C LYS A 575 15.81 23.50 41.78
N ASP A 576 15.11 23.89 42.84
CA ASP A 576 14.96 23.08 44.05
C ASP A 576 14.15 21.80 43.81
N SER A 577 13.09 21.88 43.00
CA SER A 577 12.27 20.73 42.65
C SER A 577 13.06 19.70 41.82
N VAL A 578 13.78 20.17 40.81
CA VAL A 578 14.59 19.31 39.91
C VAL A 578 15.75 18.70 40.68
N THR A 579 16.46 19.50 41.54
CA THR A 579 17.55 18.99 42.37
C THR A 579 17.07 17.87 43.28
N ARG A 580 15.87 18.01 43.86
CA ARG A 580 15.29 17.02 44.75
C ARG A 580 14.82 15.76 44.00
N ALA A 581 14.26 15.93 42.81
CA ALA A 581 13.65 14.82 42.03
C ALA A 581 14.69 14.04 41.22
N ALA A 582 15.70 14.72 40.65
CA ALA A 582 16.61 14.11 39.69
C ALA A 582 18.11 14.31 40.00
N GLY A 583 18.47 15.34 40.77
CA GLY A 583 19.87 15.72 41.07
C GLY A 583 20.21 17.11 40.48
N ALA A 584 21.19 17.78 41.12
CA ALA A 584 21.59 19.14 40.76
C ALA A 584 22.27 19.22 39.38
N GLU A 585 22.91 18.13 38.98
CA GLU A 585 23.59 17.97 37.68
C GLU A 585 22.65 18.01 36.46
N HIS A 586 21.36 17.74 36.69
CA HIS A 586 20.34 17.77 35.65
C HIS A 586 19.72 19.16 35.41
N PHE A 587 20.02 20.14 36.27
CA PHE A 587 19.57 21.51 36.15
C PHE A 587 20.66 22.41 35.52
N LEU A 588 20.49 22.74 34.23
CA LEU A 588 21.39 23.63 33.49
C LEU A 588 20.86 25.08 33.42
N GLY A 589 19.70 25.33 33.96
CA GLY A 589 19.00 26.61 33.90
C GLY A 589 17.52 26.46 33.55
N VAL A 590 16.94 27.49 32.98
CA VAL A 590 15.55 27.51 32.50
C VAL A 590 15.47 28.05 31.09
N THR A 591 14.39 27.71 30.39
CA THR A 591 13.92 28.40 29.20
C THR A 591 12.85 29.41 29.60
N VAL A 592 12.88 30.62 29.01
CA VAL A 592 11.92 31.71 29.20
C VAL A 592 11.15 31.90 27.90
N GLN A 593 9.81 31.89 27.99
CA GLN A 593 8.92 31.94 26.84
C GLN A 593 7.74 32.88 27.14
N PRO A 594 7.15 33.58 26.15
CA PRO A 594 5.90 34.32 26.38
C PRO A 594 4.77 33.37 26.76
N MET A 595 3.88 33.84 27.66
CA MET A 595 2.64 33.10 27.96
C MET A 595 1.63 33.36 26.85
N VAL A 596 1.43 32.35 26.01
CA VAL A 596 0.47 32.40 24.90
C VAL A 596 -0.95 32.27 25.46
N ARG A 597 -1.83 33.22 25.15
CA ARG A 597 -3.25 33.29 25.60
C ARG A 597 -4.20 33.39 24.42
N VAL A 598 -3.93 32.63 23.37
CA VAL A 598 -4.80 32.60 22.18
C VAL A 598 -5.82 31.48 22.35
N GLU A 599 -7.10 31.77 22.08
CA GLU A 599 -8.11 30.74 21.99
C GLU A 599 -7.84 29.86 20.78
N GLY A 600 -7.66 28.57 20.99
CA GLY A 600 -7.35 27.62 19.94
C GLY A 600 -7.55 26.18 20.40
N TYR A 601 -7.17 25.26 19.52
CA TYR A 601 -7.17 23.83 19.76
C TYR A 601 -5.75 23.35 20.01
N GLU A 602 -5.56 22.56 21.07
CA GLU A 602 -4.30 21.88 21.32
C GLU A 602 -4.24 20.59 20.50
N LEU A 603 -3.26 20.50 19.64
CA LEU A 603 -3.01 19.34 18.78
C LEU A 603 -1.72 18.65 19.19
N ILE A 604 -1.62 17.37 18.89
CA ILE A 604 -0.36 16.61 18.92
C ILE A 604 0.05 16.23 17.50
N LEU A 605 1.31 16.46 17.20
CA LEU A 605 1.95 16.01 15.97
C LEU A 605 3.25 15.30 16.36
N GLY A 606 3.35 14.01 16.08
CA GLY A 606 4.49 13.20 16.50
C GLY A 606 4.95 12.22 15.43
N SER A 607 6.12 11.63 15.68
CA SER A 607 6.63 10.50 14.92
C SER A 607 7.43 9.56 15.80
N SER A 608 7.30 8.27 15.54
CA SER A 608 8.08 7.19 16.15
C SER A 608 8.46 6.14 15.12
N ILE A 609 9.42 5.29 15.45
CA ILE A 609 9.90 4.24 14.57
C ILE A 609 9.14 2.94 14.81
N ASP A 610 8.46 2.45 13.78
CA ASP A 610 7.95 1.07 13.72
C ASP A 610 9.05 0.13 13.17
N SER A 611 9.10 -1.08 13.71
CA SER A 611 10.14 -2.06 13.36
C SER A 611 10.06 -2.57 11.92
N GLN A 612 8.87 -2.57 11.30
CA GLN A 612 8.61 -3.06 9.95
C GLN A 612 8.52 -1.94 8.91
N PHE A 613 7.91 -0.81 9.29
CA PHE A 613 7.59 0.29 8.37
C PHE A 613 8.51 1.52 8.51
N GLY A 614 9.41 1.52 9.51
CA GLY A 614 10.26 2.68 9.78
C GLY A 614 9.47 3.83 10.43
N PRO A 615 9.73 5.10 10.09
CA PRO A 615 9.04 6.24 10.70
C PRO A 615 7.54 6.25 10.40
N VAL A 616 6.75 6.49 11.45
CA VAL A 616 5.28 6.60 11.42
C VAL A 616 4.89 7.93 12.04
N LEU A 617 4.03 8.68 11.37
CA LEU A 617 3.49 9.95 11.84
C LEU A 617 2.24 9.74 12.67
N LEU A 618 2.05 10.59 13.69
CA LEU A 618 0.88 10.66 14.52
C LEU A 618 0.32 12.08 14.48
N PHE A 619 -1.00 12.22 14.25
CA PHE A 619 -1.74 13.47 14.38
C PHE A 619 -2.97 13.23 15.26
N GLY A 620 -3.32 14.19 16.13
CA GLY A 620 -4.52 14.08 16.95
C GLY A 620 -4.75 15.26 17.89
N SER A 621 -5.72 15.07 18.79
CA SER A 621 -5.99 15.99 19.90
C SER A 621 -4.81 16.01 20.88
N GLY A 622 -4.29 17.18 21.18
CA GLY A 622 -3.18 17.40 22.10
C GLY A 622 -3.60 17.67 23.57
N GLY A 623 -2.63 18.15 24.36
CA GLY A 623 -2.84 18.50 25.77
C GLY A 623 -2.71 17.33 26.73
N GLN A 624 -3.08 17.55 28.01
CA GLN A 624 -2.87 16.60 29.10
C GLN A 624 -3.70 15.31 29.02
N LEU A 625 -4.79 15.30 28.26
CA LEU A 625 -5.74 14.17 28.20
C LEU A 625 -5.57 13.29 26.96
N VAL A 626 -4.50 13.45 26.22
CA VAL A 626 -4.20 12.69 24.97
C VAL A 626 -4.29 11.19 25.18
N GLU A 627 -3.73 10.69 26.28
CA GLU A 627 -3.69 9.25 26.58
C GLU A 627 -5.07 8.66 26.92
N ILE A 628 -5.98 9.50 27.41
CA ILE A 628 -7.33 9.08 27.80
C ILE A 628 -8.27 9.07 26.60
N TYR A 629 -8.30 10.15 25.82
CA TYR A 629 -9.24 10.29 24.71
C TYR A 629 -8.82 9.50 23.47
N LYS A 630 -7.50 9.25 23.27
CA LYS A 630 -6.93 8.49 22.14
C LYS A 630 -7.46 8.93 20.77
N ASP A 631 -7.81 10.22 20.65
CA ASP A 631 -8.24 10.80 19.38
C ASP A 631 -7.03 11.09 18.53
N ARG A 632 -6.59 10.08 17.81
CA ARG A 632 -5.37 10.13 16.99
C ARG A 632 -5.52 9.32 15.71
N ALA A 633 -4.74 9.68 14.70
CA ALA A 633 -4.58 8.93 13.45
C ALA A 633 -3.10 8.76 13.11
N LEU A 634 -2.77 7.63 12.49
CA LEU A 634 -1.41 7.33 12.03
C LEU A 634 -1.31 7.42 10.51
N GLY A 635 -0.13 7.89 10.03
CA GLY A 635 0.20 7.99 8.61
C GLY A 635 1.64 7.58 8.33
N LEU A 636 1.91 7.10 7.13
CA LEU A 636 3.26 6.77 6.68
C LEU A 636 3.81 7.90 5.80
N PRO A 637 4.97 8.50 6.16
CA PRO A 637 5.61 9.51 5.34
C PRO A 637 6.23 8.90 4.06
N PRO A 638 6.46 9.70 2.99
CA PRO A 638 6.18 11.13 2.88
C PRO A 638 4.69 11.43 2.66
N LEU A 639 4.21 12.56 3.19
CA LEU A 639 2.85 13.05 2.94
C LEU A 639 2.86 14.22 1.93
N ASN A 640 1.77 14.32 1.16
CA ASN A 640 1.34 15.53 0.46
C ASN A 640 0.17 16.17 1.21
N THR A 641 -0.36 17.29 0.72
CA THR A 641 -1.49 18.01 1.36
C THR A 641 -2.75 17.15 1.42
N THR A 642 -3.05 16.40 0.37
CA THR A 642 -4.20 15.46 0.34
C THR A 642 -4.06 14.37 1.40
N LEU A 643 -2.89 13.74 1.51
CA LEU A 643 -2.65 12.72 2.53
C LEU A 643 -2.65 13.29 3.95
N ALA A 644 -2.14 14.53 4.13
CA ALA A 644 -2.20 15.24 5.40
C ALA A 644 -3.65 15.52 5.80
N ARG A 645 -4.49 15.98 4.87
CA ARG A 645 -5.93 16.17 5.08
C ARG A 645 -6.62 14.87 5.46
N LEU A 646 -6.42 13.79 4.70
CA LEU A 646 -6.98 12.47 5.00
C LEU A 646 -6.52 11.91 6.37
N LEU A 647 -5.31 12.25 6.81
CA LEU A 647 -4.83 11.91 8.14
C LEU A 647 -5.62 12.67 9.21
N MET A 648 -5.81 13.98 9.04
CA MET A 648 -6.56 14.83 9.97
C MET A 648 -8.04 14.45 10.04
N GLU A 649 -8.69 14.19 8.91
CA GLU A 649 -10.12 13.83 8.81
C GLU A 649 -10.50 12.56 9.60
N ARG A 650 -9.55 11.73 9.93
CA ARG A 650 -9.75 10.53 10.75
C ARG A 650 -9.82 10.79 12.24
N THR A 651 -9.55 12.00 12.67
CA THR A 651 -9.61 12.39 14.07
C THR A 651 -10.93 13.11 14.36
N LYS A 652 -11.46 12.94 15.58
CA LYS A 652 -12.66 13.64 16.01
C LYS A 652 -12.44 15.15 16.13
N ILE A 653 -11.21 15.54 16.48
CA ILE A 653 -10.83 16.95 16.59
C ILE A 653 -10.98 17.68 15.25
N PHE A 654 -10.86 16.99 14.11
CA PHE A 654 -11.01 17.62 12.80
C PHE A 654 -12.36 18.31 12.60
N ALA A 655 -13.45 17.75 13.14
CA ALA A 655 -14.76 18.39 13.10
C ALA A 655 -14.75 19.74 13.84
N ALA A 656 -14.01 19.85 14.94
CA ALA A 656 -13.86 21.08 15.69
C ALA A 656 -12.99 22.11 14.94
N LEU A 657 -11.92 21.67 14.24
CA LEU A 657 -11.05 22.54 13.45
C LEU A 657 -11.78 23.26 12.31
N ARG A 658 -12.88 22.68 11.81
CA ARG A 658 -13.76 23.29 10.78
C ARG A 658 -14.65 24.42 11.32
N GLY A 659 -14.61 24.68 12.63
CA GLY A 659 -15.43 25.66 13.31
C GLY A 659 -16.69 25.03 13.93
N VAL A 660 -16.86 25.22 15.23
CA VAL A 660 -18.03 24.75 15.99
C VAL A 660 -18.45 25.79 17.04
N ARG A 661 -19.75 25.91 17.26
CA ARG A 661 -20.34 26.74 18.35
C ARG A 661 -19.82 28.18 18.38
N GLY A 662 -19.69 28.84 17.22
CA GLY A 662 -19.29 30.26 17.12
C GLY A 662 -17.76 30.48 17.24
N ARG A 663 -16.95 29.46 17.25
CA ARG A 663 -15.48 29.55 17.08
C ARG A 663 -15.12 29.60 15.59
N GLU A 664 -14.22 30.50 15.25
CA GLU A 664 -13.69 30.58 13.88
C GLU A 664 -12.93 29.31 13.49
N PRO A 665 -13.00 28.88 12.22
CA PRO A 665 -12.28 27.72 11.74
C PRO A 665 -10.77 27.99 11.74
N VAL A 666 -10.00 26.94 11.96
CA VAL A 666 -8.53 26.93 11.79
C VAL A 666 -8.20 27.02 10.30
N ASN A 667 -7.10 27.66 9.95
CA ASN A 667 -6.57 27.60 8.57
C ASN A 667 -6.07 26.19 8.25
N LEU A 668 -6.98 25.34 7.75
CA LEU A 668 -6.68 23.94 7.44
C LEU A 668 -5.58 23.78 6.38
N ALA A 669 -5.53 24.66 5.39
CA ALA A 669 -4.51 24.61 4.34
C ALA A 669 -3.10 24.87 4.90
N GLU A 670 -2.98 25.73 5.90
CA GLU A 670 -1.72 25.96 6.59
C GLU A 670 -1.32 24.79 7.48
N LEU A 671 -2.29 24.20 8.18
CA LEU A 671 -2.09 23.00 9.00
C LEU A 671 -1.66 21.82 8.13
N GLU A 672 -2.27 21.60 6.98
CA GLU A 672 -1.85 20.59 6.00
C GLU A 672 -0.39 20.80 5.59
N ARG A 673 -0.02 22.03 5.23
CA ARG A 673 1.36 22.35 4.86
C ARG A 673 2.35 22.12 6.02
N LEU A 674 1.95 22.42 7.25
CA LEU A 674 2.76 22.15 8.44
C LEU A 674 2.98 20.64 8.64
N VAL A 675 1.92 19.83 8.53
CA VAL A 675 2.01 18.36 8.63
C VAL A 675 2.91 17.79 7.52
N VAL A 676 2.85 18.33 6.30
CA VAL A 676 3.74 17.96 5.21
C VAL A 676 5.20 18.30 5.54
N ARG A 677 5.50 19.53 6.03
CA ARG A 677 6.86 19.93 6.46
C ARG A 677 7.41 19.01 7.55
N PHE A 678 6.58 18.68 8.53
CA PHE A 678 6.94 17.73 9.59
C PHE A 678 7.23 16.33 9.02
N SER A 679 6.46 15.87 8.06
CA SER A 679 6.68 14.61 7.35
C SER A 679 8.06 14.58 6.68
N TYR A 680 8.48 15.68 6.05
CA TYR A 680 9.80 15.79 5.43
C TYR A 680 10.93 15.87 6.45
N LEU A 681 10.77 16.61 7.54
CA LEU A 681 11.72 16.62 8.66
C LEU A 681 12.06 15.19 9.11
N VAL A 682 11.01 14.37 9.30
CA VAL A 682 11.15 12.98 9.78
C VAL A 682 11.88 12.08 8.78
N ILE A 683 11.62 12.19 7.47
CA ILE A 683 12.26 11.32 6.47
C ILE A 683 13.68 11.76 6.09
N GLU A 684 13.98 13.06 6.15
CA GLU A 684 15.31 13.61 5.83
C GLU A 684 16.28 13.43 6.99
N GLN A 685 15.79 13.56 8.22
CA GLN A 685 16.60 13.47 9.44
C GLN A 685 16.47 12.09 10.09
N ARG A 686 16.96 11.05 9.41
CA ARG A 686 16.81 9.64 9.80
C ARG A 686 17.39 9.29 11.18
N TRP A 687 18.24 10.15 11.76
CA TRP A 687 18.74 9.96 13.10
C TRP A 687 17.72 10.27 14.20
N ILE A 688 16.59 10.88 13.86
CA ILE A 688 15.47 11.07 14.77
C ILE A 688 14.79 9.71 15.00
N LYS A 689 14.79 9.24 16.24
CA LYS A 689 14.07 8.04 16.69
C LYS A 689 12.64 8.38 17.04
N GLU A 690 12.46 9.53 17.70
CA GLU A 690 11.17 9.97 18.21
C GLU A 690 11.13 11.50 18.20
N ILE A 691 10.03 12.07 17.75
CA ILE A 691 9.79 13.51 17.80
C ILE A 691 8.31 13.75 18.10
N ASP A 692 8.02 14.67 19.01
CA ASP A 692 6.67 15.13 19.26
C ASP A 692 6.59 16.64 19.49
N ILE A 693 5.51 17.22 18.98
CA ILE A 693 5.05 18.58 19.23
C ILE A 693 3.77 18.46 20.04
N ASN A 694 3.79 18.78 21.32
CA ASN A 694 2.61 18.67 22.19
C ASN A 694 2.70 19.71 23.34
N PRO A 695 1.85 20.78 23.29
CA PRO A 695 0.87 21.01 22.24
C PRO A 695 1.38 21.82 21.04
N LEU A 696 0.81 21.55 19.88
CA LEU A 696 0.73 22.45 18.74
C LEU A 696 -0.58 23.24 18.88
N LEU A 697 -0.51 24.53 19.17
CA LEU A 697 -1.69 25.39 19.22
C LEU A 697 -2.15 25.73 17.80
N ALA A 698 -3.40 25.44 17.50
CA ALA A 698 -4.05 25.76 16.23
C ALA A 698 -5.24 26.70 16.46
N SER A 699 -5.21 27.89 15.87
CA SER A 699 -6.22 28.92 15.98
C SER A 699 -6.55 29.54 14.61
N ALA A 700 -7.52 30.42 14.56
CA ALA A 700 -7.80 31.24 13.38
C ALA A 700 -6.63 32.19 13.03
N GLU A 701 -5.86 32.61 14.03
CA GLU A 701 -4.72 33.52 13.88
C GLU A 701 -3.48 32.82 13.32
N GLY A 702 -3.35 31.49 13.49
CA GLY A 702 -2.23 30.69 12.99
C GLY A 702 -1.91 29.46 13.83
N LEU A 703 -0.74 28.90 13.55
CA LEU A 703 -0.23 27.67 14.16
C LEU A 703 1.02 27.98 14.97
N LEU A 704 1.17 27.39 16.16
CA LEU A 704 2.31 27.66 17.03
C LEU A 704 2.68 26.45 17.89
N ALA A 705 3.89 25.93 17.74
CA ALA A 705 4.42 24.85 18.60
C ALA A 705 4.86 25.44 19.95
N LEU A 706 4.19 25.05 21.03
CA LEU A 706 4.47 25.52 22.39
C LEU A 706 5.51 24.66 23.10
N ASP A 707 5.56 23.39 22.80
CA ASP A 707 6.58 22.45 23.28
C ASP A 707 6.99 21.47 22.20
N ALA A 708 8.23 21.00 22.25
CA ALA A 708 8.78 20.02 21.34
C ALA A 708 9.84 19.15 22.02
N ARG A 709 9.81 17.86 21.69
CA ARG A 709 10.79 16.88 22.17
C ARG A 709 11.34 16.09 21.00
N VAL A 710 12.67 15.93 20.94
CA VAL A 710 13.35 15.14 19.91
C VAL A 710 14.32 14.18 20.59
N VAL A 711 14.16 12.90 20.27
CA VAL A 711 15.04 11.80 20.71
C VAL A 711 15.74 11.22 19.50
N LEU A 712 17.05 11.05 19.57
CA LEU A 712 17.87 10.48 18.52
C LEU A 712 18.13 8.99 18.76
N HIS A 713 18.45 8.28 17.69
CA HIS A 713 18.99 6.92 17.79
C HIS A 713 20.31 6.90 18.56
N SER A 714 20.53 5.85 19.33
CA SER A 714 21.80 5.62 20.05
C SER A 714 22.97 5.46 19.08
N GLN A 715 24.18 5.62 19.59
CA GLN A 715 25.41 5.63 18.79
C GLN A 715 25.80 4.24 18.25
N ASP A 716 25.29 3.18 18.86
CA ASP A 716 25.48 1.80 18.42
C ASP A 716 24.70 1.46 17.12
N ILE A 717 23.73 2.28 16.74
CA ILE A 717 23.02 2.12 15.48
C ILE A 717 23.90 2.56 14.31
N VAL A 718 24.27 1.62 13.45
CA VAL A 718 25.10 1.88 12.26
C VAL A 718 24.29 2.59 11.16
N SER A 719 23.04 2.17 10.94
CA SER A 719 22.14 2.75 9.94
C SER A 719 20.71 2.82 10.48
N PRO A 720 20.15 4.01 10.67
CA PRO A 720 18.77 4.18 11.10
C PRO A 720 17.78 3.57 10.09
N PRO A 721 16.61 3.11 10.54
CA PRO A 721 15.57 2.61 9.67
C PRO A 721 15.19 3.61 8.58
N ALA A 722 15.09 3.15 7.35
CA ALA A 722 14.60 3.99 6.25
C ALA A 722 13.06 3.97 6.21
N PRO A 723 12.40 5.01 5.69
CA PRO A 723 10.96 5.02 5.50
C PRO A 723 10.51 3.88 4.60
N ALA A 724 9.29 3.37 4.82
CA ALA A 724 8.72 2.28 4.01
C ALA A 724 8.49 2.68 2.55
N ILE A 725 8.32 3.98 2.29
CA ILE A 725 8.16 4.54 0.95
C ILE A 725 9.29 5.53 0.72
N ARG A 726 10.06 5.30 -0.35
CA ARG A 726 11.09 6.23 -0.77
C ARG A 726 10.45 7.52 -1.28
N PRO A 727 10.86 8.69 -0.78
CA PRO A 727 10.41 9.98 -1.29
C PRO A 727 10.85 10.20 -2.74
N TYR A 728 10.17 11.10 -3.45
CA TYR A 728 10.57 11.51 -4.79
C TYR A 728 12.05 11.97 -4.81
N PRO A 729 12.90 11.35 -5.64
CA PRO A 729 14.34 11.58 -5.59
C PRO A 729 14.75 12.87 -6.32
N VAL A 730 14.50 14.01 -5.69
CA VAL A 730 14.76 15.38 -6.23
C VAL A 730 16.22 15.62 -6.59
N GLN A 731 17.17 14.90 -5.99
CA GLN A 731 18.60 15.01 -6.29
C GLN A 731 18.94 14.64 -7.74
N TYR A 732 18.04 13.92 -8.43
CA TYR A 732 18.19 13.52 -9.83
C TYR A 732 17.54 14.51 -10.81
N VAL A 733 16.88 15.54 -10.32
CA VAL A 733 16.29 16.60 -11.15
C VAL A 733 17.39 17.57 -11.56
N LYS A 734 17.74 17.62 -12.85
CA LYS A 734 18.78 18.50 -13.36
C LYS A 734 18.46 18.94 -14.79
N PRO A 735 18.64 20.24 -15.12
CA PRO A 735 18.47 20.71 -16.49
C PRO A 735 19.52 20.12 -17.42
N TRP A 736 19.21 20.09 -18.70
CA TRP A 736 20.12 19.77 -19.79
C TRP A 736 19.73 20.57 -21.01
N ARG A 737 20.70 20.81 -21.92
CA ARG A 737 20.49 21.61 -23.11
C ARG A 737 21.01 20.90 -24.33
N PHE A 738 20.22 20.88 -25.41
CA PHE A 738 20.63 20.45 -26.73
C PHE A 738 21.62 21.44 -27.37
N GLU A 739 22.35 21.02 -28.40
CA GLU A 739 23.28 21.88 -29.12
C GLU A 739 22.59 23.08 -29.81
N ASP A 740 21.31 22.93 -30.18
CA ASP A 740 20.52 24.03 -30.75
C ASP A 740 20.00 25.03 -29.70
N GLY A 741 20.34 24.85 -28.46
CA GLY A 741 19.93 25.71 -27.34
C GLY A 741 18.62 25.31 -26.67
N THR A 742 17.90 24.30 -27.13
CA THR A 742 16.66 23.81 -26.51
C THR A 742 16.94 23.26 -25.12
N GLU A 743 16.28 23.79 -24.12
CA GLU A 743 16.41 23.34 -22.74
C GLU A 743 15.37 22.29 -22.39
N VAL A 744 15.79 21.27 -21.65
CA VAL A 744 14.93 20.23 -21.08
C VAL A 744 15.30 20.01 -19.61
N ASN A 745 14.30 19.67 -18.83
CA ASN A 745 14.52 19.23 -17.45
C ASN A 745 14.48 17.69 -17.40
N ILE A 746 15.61 17.08 -17.06
CA ILE A 746 15.66 15.63 -16.85
C ILE A 746 15.39 15.34 -15.40
N ARG A 747 14.30 14.62 -15.13
CA ARG A 747 13.78 14.33 -13.79
C ARG A 747 13.22 12.91 -13.67
N PRO A 748 13.12 12.35 -12.47
CA PRO A 748 12.35 11.12 -12.27
C PRO A 748 10.89 11.30 -12.70
N ILE A 749 10.30 10.21 -13.23
CA ILE A 749 8.91 10.17 -13.62
C ILE A 749 7.99 10.31 -12.40
N ARG A 750 6.79 10.88 -12.60
CA ARG A 750 5.78 11.08 -11.56
C ARG A 750 4.46 10.41 -11.96
N PRO A 751 3.59 10.06 -11.01
CA PRO A 751 2.23 9.59 -11.29
C PRO A 751 1.44 10.49 -12.24
N GLU A 752 1.54 11.81 -12.08
CA GLU A 752 0.85 12.81 -12.90
C GLU A 752 1.29 12.83 -14.37
N ASP A 753 2.42 12.21 -14.68
CA ASP A 753 2.96 12.16 -16.06
C ASP A 753 2.18 11.22 -16.98
N GLU A 754 1.19 10.47 -16.50
CA GLU A 754 0.44 9.48 -17.28
C GLU A 754 -0.07 10.05 -18.60
N ARG A 755 -0.66 11.25 -18.59
CA ARG A 755 -1.15 11.92 -19.81
C ARG A 755 -0.01 12.34 -20.74
N LEU A 756 1.10 12.80 -20.19
CA LEU A 756 2.28 13.20 -20.96
C LEU A 756 2.94 11.99 -21.61
N ILE A 757 3.01 10.86 -20.90
CA ILE A 757 3.52 9.59 -21.43
C ILE A 757 2.59 9.04 -22.51
N ALA A 758 1.26 9.14 -22.35
CA ALA A 758 0.32 8.78 -23.41
C ALA A 758 0.58 9.60 -24.68
N SER A 759 0.73 10.92 -24.54
CA SER A 759 1.08 11.81 -25.67
C SER A 759 2.44 11.48 -26.26
N PHE A 760 3.45 11.18 -25.45
CA PHE A 760 4.78 10.74 -25.91
C PHE A 760 4.68 9.49 -26.80
N HIS A 761 3.88 8.51 -26.41
CA HIS A 761 3.69 7.29 -27.20
C HIS A 761 3.03 7.52 -28.58
N THR A 762 2.26 8.60 -28.75
CA THR A 762 1.68 8.94 -30.07
C THR A 762 2.73 9.45 -31.06
N LYS A 763 3.90 9.89 -30.58
CA LYS A 763 5.00 10.44 -31.40
C LYS A 763 6.08 9.43 -31.75
N LEU A 764 5.89 8.17 -31.36
CA LEU A 764 6.85 7.09 -31.61
C LEU A 764 6.48 6.34 -32.88
N SER A 765 7.45 6.15 -33.79
CA SER A 765 7.31 5.24 -34.91
C SER A 765 7.19 3.78 -34.48
N GLU A 766 6.64 2.95 -35.34
CA GLU A 766 6.58 1.50 -35.13
C GLU A 766 7.99 0.90 -34.98
N GLN A 767 8.98 1.45 -35.69
CA GLN A 767 10.39 1.05 -35.59
C GLN A 767 10.97 1.32 -34.20
N SER A 768 10.77 2.51 -33.65
CA SER A 768 11.25 2.86 -32.30
C SER A 768 10.59 2.00 -31.21
N VAL A 769 9.31 1.69 -31.39
CA VAL A 769 8.56 0.78 -30.51
C VAL A 769 9.11 -0.65 -30.64
N TYR A 770 9.31 -1.15 -31.83
CA TYR A 770 9.86 -2.49 -32.08
C TYR A 770 11.27 -2.64 -31.47
N LEU A 771 12.16 -1.69 -31.72
CA LEU A 771 13.52 -1.71 -31.18
C LEU A 771 13.57 -1.68 -29.65
N ARG A 772 12.53 -1.16 -28.99
CA ARG A 772 12.45 -1.09 -27.52
C ARG A 772 11.77 -2.30 -26.92
N TYR A 773 10.71 -2.82 -27.54
CA TYR A 773 9.86 -3.87 -26.95
C TYR A 773 10.03 -5.23 -27.63
N PHE A 774 10.88 -5.31 -28.68
CA PHE A 774 11.18 -6.51 -29.45
C PHE A 774 9.97 -7.11 -30.18
N HIS A 775 8.85 -6.41 -30.19
CA HIS A 775 7.64 -6.75 -30.93
C HIS A 775 6.80 -5.49 -31.21
N VAL A 776 5.93 -5.62 -32.20
CA VAL A 776 5.00 -4.54 -32.54
C VAL A 776 3.91 -4.45 -31.47
N LEU A 777 3.71 -3.26 -30.93
CA LEU A 777 2.66 -2.93 -29.99
C LEU A 777 1.74 -1.87 -30.57
N ALA A 778 0.45 -2.17 -30.65
CA ALA A 778 -0.55 -1.20 -31.11
C ALA A 778 -0.64 0.00 -30.15
N LEU A 779 -1.01 1.17 -30.66
CA LEU A 779 -1.05 2.41 -29.88
C LEU A 779 -2.02 2.31 -28.70
N ASP A 780 -3.20 1.75 -28.89
CA ASP A 780 -4.20 1.53 -27.83
C ASP A 780 -3.65 0.69 -26.67
N GLN A 781 -2.84 -0.31 -26.96
CA GLN A 781 -2.14 -1.11 -25.96
C GLN A 781 -1.06 -0.31 -25.22
N ARG A 782 -0.33 0.56 -25.95
CA ARG A 782 0.75 1.39 -25.38
C ARG A 782 0.24 2.47 -24.45
N VAL A 783 -0.94 3.02 -24.72
CA VAL A 783 -1.56 4.11 -23.95
C VAL A 783 -2.66 3.63 -23.01
N SER A 784 -2.83 2.31 -22.84
CA SER A 784 -3.80 1.77 -21.90
C SER A 784 -3.47 2.22 -20.47
N HIS A 785 -4.49 2.61 -19.70
CA HIS A 785 -4.35 3.06 -18.31
C HIS A 785 -3.54 2.08 -17.46
N ASP A 786 -3.87 0.79 -17.52
CA ASP A 786 -3.20 -0.27 -16.75
C ASP A 786 -1.69 -0.36 -17.01
N ARG A 787 -1.26 -0.03 -18.24
CA ARG A 787 0.15 0.02 -18.60
C ARG A 787 0.81 1.31 -18.13
N LEU A 788 0.18 2.45 -18.39
CA LEU A 788 0.74 3.77 -18.07
C LEU A 788 0.90 3.97 -16.57
N VAL A 789 -0.04 3.48 -15.79
CA VAL A 789 0.06 3.45 -14.34
C VAL A 789 1.36 2.78 -13.88
N ARG A 790 1.67 1.60 -14.40
CA ARG A 790 2.91 0.87 -14.04
C ARG A 790 4.17 1.61 -14.47
N VAL A 791 4.08 2.36 -15.55
CA VAL A 791 5.19 3.19 -16.05
C VAL A 791 5.45 4.38 -15.12
N CYS A 792 4.38 5.03 -14.64
CA CYS A 792 4.46 6.30 -13.91
C CYS A 792 4.54 6.14 -12.38
N PHE A 793 3.98 5.05 -11.83
CA PHE A 793 3.91 4.80 -10.38
C PHE A 793 5.01 3.86 -9.86
N GLY A 794 6.15 3.79 -10.54
CA GLY A 794 7.28 2.98 -10.11
C GLY A 794 7.71 3.28 -8.67
N ASP A 795 8.12 2.24 -7.95
CA ASP A 795 8.80 2.37 -6.67
C ASP A 795 10.25 2.80 -6.90
N TYR A 796 10.63 3.98 -6.45
CA TYR A 796 11.98 4.52 -6.66
C TYR A 796 13.10 3.69 -6.00
N ASP A 797 12.78 2.76 -5.09
CA ASP A 797 13.75 1.79 -4.57
C ASP A 797 14.03 0.66 -5.57
N ARG A 798 13.06 0.34 -6.44
CA ARG A 798 13.16 -0.73 -7.43
C ARG A 798 13.47 -0.23 -8.83
N GLU A 799 12.84 0.86 -9.22
CA GLU A 799 12.96 1.40 -10.57
C GLU A 799 13.10 2.92 -10.52
N ILE A 800 14.11 3.43 -11.19
CA ILE A 800 14.25 4.86 -11.44
C ILE A 800 14.05 5.10 -12.91
N ALA A 801 12.89 5.65 -13.26
CA ALA A 801 12.61 6.11 -14.61
C ALA A 801 12.87 7.61 -14.70
N LEU A 802 13.75 8.05 -15.60
CA LEU A 802 13.98 9.45 -15.91
C LEU A 802 13.17 9.85 -17.14
N VAL A 803 12.54 11.01 -17.10
CA VAL A 803 11.90 11.66 -18.25
C VAL A 803 12.65 12.93 -18.62
N ALA A 804 12.80 13.18 -19.90
CA ALA A 804 13.26 14.46 -20.42
C ALA A 804 12.05 15.32 -20.76
N GLU A 805 11.78 16.33 -19.94
CA GLU A 805 10.63 17.21 -20.04
C GLU A 805 11.03 18.54 -20.65
N ARG A 806 10.31 18.97 -21.68
CA ARG A 806 10.40 20.31 -22.27
C ARG A 806 9.17 21.10 -21.95
N LEU A 807 9.34 22.34 -21.48
CA LEU A 807 8.25 23.31 -21.38
C LEU A 807 8.02 23.97 -22.74
N ASP A 808 6.84 23.76 -23.32
CA ASP A 808 6.42 24.53 -24.49
C ASP A 808 5.95 25.94 -24.07
N SER A 809 6.86 26.91 -24.18
CA SER A 809 6.61 28.31 -23.80
C SER A 809 5.47 28.96 -24.58
N GLY A 810 5.07 28.42 -25.75
CA GLY A 810 3.96 28.94 -26.54
C GLY A 810 2.59 28.43 -26.10
N ARG A 811 2.50 27.27 -25.45
CA ARG A 811 1.24 26.62 -25.01
C ARG A 811 1.09 26.45 -23.52
N GLN A 812 2.09 26.82 -22.71
CA GLN A 812 2.17 26.51 -21.27
C GLN A 812 1.94 25.01 -20.96
N GLN A 813 2.29 24.13 -21.86
CA GLN A 813 2.15 22.69 -21.72
C GLN A 813 3.51 22.02 -21.69
N SER A 814 3.71 21.12 -20.76
CA SER A 814 4.87 20.23 -20.69
C SER A 814 4.76 19.11 -21.71
N GLU A 815 5.90 18.69 -22.25
CA GLU A 815 6.03 17.59 -23.20
C GLU A 815 7.19 16.68 -22.81
N ILE A 816 6.96 15.37 -22.82
CA ILE A 816 8.02 14.38 -22.61
C ILE A 816 8.62 13.99 -23.96
N LEU A 817 9.94 14.09 -24.06
CA LEU A 817 10.73 13.79 -25.26
C LEU A 817 11.41 12.42 -25.19
N ALA A 818 11.68 11.92 -24.00
CA ALA A 818 12.34 10.64 -23.78
C ALA A 818 11.99 10.05 -22.40
N VAL A 819 12.08 8.73 -22.32
CA VAL A 819 11.97 7.96 -21.06
C VAL A 819 13.15 6.99 -20.99
N ALA A 820 13.87 7.01 -19.87
CA ALA A 820 14.98 6.10 -19.60
C ALA A 820 14.80 5.43 -18.24
N ARG A 821 15.09 4.14 -18.13
CA ARG A 821 14.81 3.34 -16.95
C ARG A 821 16.01 2.58 -16.45
N LEU A 822 16.15 2.50 -15.13
CA LEU A 822 17.07 1.65 -14.41
C LEU A 822 16.24 0.78 -13.46
N SER A 823 16.03 -0.49 -13.81
CA SER A 823 15.18 -1.42 -13.06
C SER A 823 16.05 -2.44 -12.31
N LYS A 824 16.03 -2.42 -10.97
CA LYS A 824 16.83 -3.31 -10.12
C LYS A 824 16.21 -4.70 -10.05
N ALA A 825 17.06 -5.72 -10.17
CA ALA A 825 16.68 -7.09 -9.94
C ALA A 825 16.47 -7.37 -8.43
N ARG A 826 15.53 -8.26 -8.08
CA ARG A 826 15.18 -8.50 -6.67
C ARG A 826 16.17 -9.35 -5.89
N LEU A 827 16.76 -10.34 -6.54
CA LEU A 827 17.55 -11.39 -5.87
C LEU A 827 19.05 -11.19 -5.98
N VAL A 828 19.47 -10.32 -6.88
CA VAL A 828 20.88 -9.99 -7.17
C VAL A 828 21.04 -8.49 -7.24
N ASN A 829 22.21 -7.98 -6.90
CA ASN A 829 22.48 -6.53 -6.96
C ASN A 829 22.82 -6.09 -8.40
N GLU A 830 21.92 -6.38 -9.31
CA GLU A 830 22.01 -6.02 -10.73
C GLU A 830 20.85 -5.12 -11.12
N ALA A 831 21.03 -4.33 -12.18
CA ALA A 831 19.97 -3.50 -12.72
C ALA A 831 19.96 -3.54 -14.25
N GLU A 832 18.77 -3.56 -14.84
CA GLU A 832 18.56 -3.45 -16.28
C GLU A 832 18.37 -1.98 -16.68
N LEU A 833 19.01 -1.56 -17.79
CA LEU A 833 18.92 -0.24 -18.34
C LEU A 833 18.18 -0.26 -19.70
N ALA A 834 17.25 0.67 -19.89
CA ALA A 834 16.50 0.81 -21.13
C ALA A 834 16.15 2.27 -21.43
N VAL A 835 16.17 2.67 -22.69
CA VAL A 835 15.87 4.04 -23.15
C VAL A 835 14.91 4.03 -24.33
N LEU A 836 14.03 5.01 -24.39
CA LEU A 836 13.12 5.28 -25.50
C LEU A 836 13.05 6.79 -25.72
N ILE A 837 13.25 7.24 -26.95
CA ILE A 837 13.32 8.66 -27.33
C ILE A 837 12.37 8.90 -28.50
N ALA A 838 11.61 9.99 -28.46
CA ALA A 838 10.77 10.41 -29.60
C ALA A 838 11.62 10.61 -30.84
N ASP A 839 11.14 10.15 -32.01
CA ASP A 839 11.91 10.04 -33.26
C ASP A 839 12.57 11.37 -33.63
N GLU A 840 11.88 12.51 -33.43
CA GLU A 840 12.38 13.85 -33.74
C GLU A 840 13.60 14.27 -32.90
N TYR A 841 13.85 13.61 -31.77
CA TYR A 841 14.93 13.94 -30.81
C TYR A 841 16.02 12.87 -30.75
N GLN A 842 15.95 11.85 -31.58
CA GLN A 842 16.99 10.85 -31.72
C GLN A 842 18.25 11.45 -32.38
N SER A 843 19.40 10.81 -32.12
CA SER A 843 20.70 11.23 -32.67
C SER A 843 21.16 12.67 -32.34
N ARG A 844 20.59 13.27 -31.27
CA ARG A 844 20.88 14.64 -30.82
C ARG A 844 21.54 14.67 -29.44
N GLY A 845 22.17 13.57 -28.98
CA GLY A 845 22.91 13.46 -27.72
C GLY A 845 22.06 13.11 -26.50
N LEU A 846 20.71 13.24 -26.54
CA LEU A 846 19.83 13.01 -25.41
C LEU A 846 19.93 11.56 -24.85
N GLY A 847 20.04 10.56 -25.73
CA GLY A 847 20.18 9.16 -25.34
C GLY A 847 21.47 8.93 -24.52
N THR A 848 22.60 9.45 -24.99
CA THR A 848 23.90 9.36 -24.31
C THR A 848 23.86 10.04 -22.94
N GLU A 849 23.22 11.20 -22.83
CA GLU A 849 23.07 11.92 -21.55
C GLU A 849 22.21 11.14 -20.57
N LEU A 850 21.08 10.55 -21.01
CA LEU A 850 20.24 9.72 -20.16
C LEU A 850 20.98 8.47 -19.65
N TRP A 851 21.76 7.80 -20.51
CA TRP A 851 22.61 6.68 -20.12
C TRP A 851 23.64 7.09 -19.07
N ARG A 852 24.35 8.19 -19.30
CA ARG A 852 25.33 8.73 -18.35
C ARG A 852 24.71 8.95 -16.96
N ARG A 853 23.53 9.59 -16.92
CA ARG A 853 22.81 9.84 -15.66
C ARG A 853 22.35 8.56 -14.97
N LEU A 854 21.79 7.60 -15.72
CA LEU A 854 21.36 6.33 -15.14
C LEU A 854 22.56 5.53 -14.58
N LEU A 855 23.71 5.56 -15.23
CA LEU A 855 24.93 4.92 -14.70
C LEU A 855 25.48 5.65 -13.47
N GLU A 856 25.39 6.97 -13.42
CA GLU A 856 25.72 7.73 -12.20
C GLU A 856 24.78 7.34 -11.06
N ILE A 857 23.48 7.22 -11.34
CA ILE A 857 22.49 6.76 -10.37
C ILE A 857 22.79 5.32 -9.92
N ALA A 858 23.10 4.41 -10.84
CA ALA A 858 23.44 3.03 -10.50
C ALA A 858 24.66 2.95 -9.55
N ARG A 859 25.70 3.75 -9.79
CA ARG A 859 26.87 3.85 -8.87
C ARG A 859 26.48 4.42 -7.51
N PHE A 860 25.67 5.49 -7.48
CA PHE A 860 25.18 6.08 -6.23
C PHE A 860 24.33 5.09 -5.43
N GLU A 861 23.51 4.31 -6.11
CA GLU A 861 22.66 3.26 -5.54
C GLU A 861 23.43 1.96 -5.22
N LYS A 862 24.76 1.94 -5.46
CA LYS A 862 25.66 0.80 -5.20
C LYS A 862 25.21 -0.49 -5.90
N VAL A 863 24.77 -0.37 -7.15
CA VAL A 863 24.50 -1.51 -8.02
C VAL A 863 25.83 -2.09 -8.47
N ASP A 864 25.99 -3.42 -8.40
CA ASP A 864 27.25 -4.07 -8.77
C ASP A 864 27.39 -4.25 -10.28
N LYS A 865 26.25 -4.46 -10.97
CA LYS A 865 26.22 -4.82 -12.39
C LYS A 865 25.01 -4.22 -13.08
N VAL A 866 25.24 -3.59 -14.22
CA VAL A 866 24.18 -3.07 -15.09
C VAL A 866 24.12 -3.90 -16.37
N THR A 867 22.91 -4.30 -16.76
CA THR A 867 22.64 -5.06 -17.98
C THR A 867 21.78 -4.26 -18.96
N ALA A 868 21.89 -4.57 -20.24
CA ALA A 868 21.03 -4.03 -21.29
C ALA A 868 20.75 -5.11 -22.35
N GLU A 869 19.51 -5.24 -22.77
CA GLU A 869 19.11 -6.11 -23.88
C GLU A 869 18.83 -5.27 -25.12
N ILE A 870 19.45 -5.62 -26.23
CA ILE A 870 19.46 -4.80 -27.44
C ILE A 870 19.30 -5.72 -28.64
N LEU A 871 18.39 -5.39 -29.56
CA LEU A 871 18.33 -6.09 -30.84
C LEU A 871 19.62 -5.89 -31.63
N ALA A 872 20.18 -6.93 -32.24
CA ALA A 872 21.42 -6.89 -33.01
C ALA A 872 21.38 -5.87 -34.16
N GLU A 873 20.19 -5.56 -34.69
CA GLU A 873 19.98 -4.56 -35.71
C GLU A 873 20.00 -3.12 -35.20
N ASN A 874 19.87 -2.90 -33.87
CA ASN A 874 19.94 -1.56 -33.26
C ASN A 874 21.40 -1.10 -33.09
N ARG A 875 22.09 -0.87 -34.22
CA ARG A 875 23.50 -0.50 -34.28
C ARG A 875 23.82 0.75 -33.44
N GLN A 876 22.90 1.72 -33.42
CA GLN A 876 23.07 2.95 -32.67
C GLN A 876 23.16 2.70 -31.15
N MET A 877 22.29 1.88 -30.62
CA MET A 877 22.31 1.55 -29.21
C MET A 877 23.51 0.67 -28.83
N LEU A 878 23.91 -0.26 -29.70
CA LEU A 878 25.12 -1.05 -29.51
C LEU A 878 26.37 -0.19 -29.42
N GLU A 879 26.45 0.89 -30.23
CA GLU A 879 27.57 1.83 -30.19
C GLU A 879 27.56 2.63 -28.88
N VAL A 880 26.41 3.09 -28.40
CA VAL A 880 26.29 3.74 -27.09
C VAL A 880 26.77 2.81 -25.97
N CYS A 881 26.38 1.54 -26.00
CA CYS A 881 26.86 0.55 -25.02
C CYS A 881 28.38 0.41 -25.02
N ARG A 882 29.01 0.32 -26.21
CA ARG A 882 30.48 0.27 -26.32
C ARG A 882 31.15 1.50 -25.76
N GLN A 883 30.62 2.68 -26.03
CA GLN A 883 31.15 3.97 -25.49
C GLN A 883 31.16 4.00 -23.96
N PHE A 884 30.16 3.38 -23.33
CA PHE A 884 30.09 3.28 -21.87
C PHE A 884 30.80 2.06 -21.28
N GLY A 885 31.48 1.25 -22.11
CA GLY A 885 32.29 0.13 -21.65
C GLY A 885 31.52 -1.15 -21.37
N PHE A 886 30.32 -1.32 -21.93
CA PHE A 886 29.59 -2.59 -21.82
C PHE A 886 30.30 -3.67 -22.61
N HIS A 887 30.46 -4.83 -22.02
CA HIS A 887 30.80 -6.06 -22.71
C HIS A 887 29.54 -6.61 -23.39
N LEU A 888 29.63 -6.86 -24.72
CA LEU A 888 28.50 -7.32 -25.53
C LEU A 888 28.64 -8.82 -25.82
N GLU A 889 27.66 -9.60 -25.43
CA GLU A 889 27.57 -11.04 -25.68
C GLU A 889 26.39 -11.32 -26.61
N ASP A 890 26.58 -12.13 -27.64
CA ASP A 890 25.49 -12.54 -28.51
C ASP A 890 24.62 -13.58 -27.79
N VAL A 891 23.31 -13.32 -27.77
CA VAL A 891 22.32 -14.24 -27.24
C VAL A 891 21.52 -14.84 -28.39
N GLU A 892 20.99 -16.07 -28.22
CA GLU A 892 20.08 -16.73 -29.16
C GLU A 892 18.89 -15.79 -29.54
N ASP A 893 18.42 -15.87 -30.76
CA ASP A 893 17.29 -15.08 -31.31
C ASP A 893 17.58 -13.60 -31.72
N GLY A 894 18.83 -13.22 -31.95
CA GLY A 894 19.15 -11.89 -32.51
C GLY A 894 19.10 -10.76 -31.46
N VAL A 895 19.15 -11.08 -30.15
CA VAL A 895 19.32 -10.14 -29.04
C VAL A 895 20.76 -10.17 -28.56
N VAL A 896 21.38 -9.01 -28.42
CA VAL A 896 22.70 -8.81 -27.81
C VAL A 896 22.53 -8.45 -26.35
N HIS A 897 23.25 -9.14 -25.49
CA HIS A 897 23.25 -8.88 -24.05
C HIS A 897 24.48 -8.04 -23.67
N GLY A 898 24.25 -6.80 -23.27
CA GLY A 898 25.30 -5.90 -22.78
C GLY A 898 25.43 -6.00 -21.27
N VAL A 899 26.65 -6.12 -20.77
CA VAL A 899 26.96 -6.22 -19.33
C VAL A 899 28.06 -5.23 -18.95
N LEU A 900 27.81 -4.45 -17.89
CA LEU A 900 28.79 -3.52 -17.31
C LEU A 900 28.88 -3.78 -15.80
N THR A 901 30.07 -4.06 -15.29
CA THR A 901 30.40 -4.08 -13.86
C THR A 901 30.77 -2.68 -13.42
N LEU A 902 30.14 -2.13 -12.34
CA LEU A 902 30.30 -0.75 -11.88
C LEU A 902 31.38 -0.55 -10.85
#